data_6bf48088e3f2006c9369b28aa746ed69
#
_entry.id   6bf48088e3f2006c9369b28aa746ed69
#
_cell.length_a   1.000
_cell.length_b   1.000
_cell.length_c   1.000
_cell.angle_alpha   90.00
_cell.angle_beta   90.00
_cell.angle_gamma   90.00
#
_symmetry.space_group_name_H-M   'P 1'
#
loop_
_entity.id
_entity.type
_entity.pdbx_description
1 polymer ?
#
loop_
_entity_poly.entity_id
_entity_poly.type
_entity_poly.pdbx_seq_one_letter_code
_entity_poly.pdbx_strand_id
1 'polypeptide(L)'
;IRMENCANEWNLILFDRYTPVNDKIGYGENRESDYLCILTIYNFLLRTMRRYANLLAVLALSTNLALHAQTNELVIQTKKLGAEIQPTMYGLFFEDINYAADGGLYAELVKNRSFEFPQHLMGWKTYGKVSLMNDGPFERNPHYVRLSNPGHAHKHTGLDNEGFFGIGVKKGEEYRFSVWARLPQGSTKETLRIELVDTQSMGERQALVAGNLTIDSKDWKKYQIILKPGSTHPKSVLRIFLTSKGTVDLEHVSLFPVDTWKGHENGLRKDLAQALADIHPGVFRFPGGCIVEGTDLETRYDWKKSVGPVENRPLNENRWQYTFTHRFFPDYYQSYGLGFYEYFLLSEEMGAAPLPILNCGLSCQYQNNDPKAHVAVCDLDNYIQDALDLIEFANGDVNTKWGKVRADMGHPAPFNLKFIGIGNEQWGKEYPERLEPFIKAIRKAHPEIKIVGSSGPNSEGKEFDYLWPEMKRLKADLVDEHFYRPESWFLAQGARYDNYDRKGPKVFAGEYACHGKGKKWNHYHAALLEAAFMTGLERNADIVHMATYAPLFAHVEGWQWRPDMIWFDNLNSVRTTSYYVQQLYAQNKGTNVLPLTMNKKNVTGAEGQNGLFASAVFDKDKNELIVKVANTSATIQPITLNFEGLKKQDVLSNGCCIKLRSLDLDKDNTLEQPFAIVPQETPVSIEGNVFTTELEPTTFAVYKFTKK
;
A
#
# COMPACT_ATOMS: atom_id res chain seq x y z
N ILE A 1 -12.15 31.74 -23.42
CA ILE A 1 -13.57 31.93 -23.74
C ILE A 1 -13.66 33.02 -24.82
N ARG A 2 -13.37 32.75 -26.10
CA ARG A 2 -13.73 33.55 -27.28
C ARG A 2 -13.09 33.06 -28.59
N MET A 3 -13.02 31.76 -28.80
CA MET A 3 -12.67 31.19 -30.11
C MET A 3 -13.49 29.96 -30.55
N GLU A 4 -14.52 29.55 -29.81
CA GLU A 4 -15.38 28.43 -30.20
C GLU A 4 -16.66 28.81 -30.96
N ASN A 5 -16.95 30.09 -31.12
CA ASN A 5 -18.18 30.52 -31.81
C ASN A 5 -18.02 30.93 -33.27
N CYS A 6 -16.82 30.80 -33.87
CA CYS A 6 -16.63 31.12 -35.31
C CYS A 6 -16.64 29.91 -36.24
N ALA A 7 -16.64 28.68 -35.72
CA ALA A 7 -16.64 27.46 -36.57
C ALA A 7 -18.06 26.96 -36.93
N ASN A 8 -19.08 27.38 -36.22
CA ASN A 8 -20.46 26.91 -36.42
C ASN A 8 -21.32 27.79 -37.36
N GLU A 9 -20.86 28.97 -37.72
CA GLU A 9 -21.62 29.83 -38.66
C GLU A 9 -21.30 29.59 -40.17
N TRP A 10 -20.22 28.89 -40.48
CA TRP A 10 -19.84 28.60 -41.87
C TRP A 10 -20.43 27.31 -42.44
N ASN A 11 -21.01 26.43 -41.62
CA ASN A 11 -21.64 25.18 -42.06
C ASN A 11 -23.15 25.33 -42.36
N LEU A 12 -23.76 26.49 -42.17
CA LEU A 12 -25.20 26.71 -42.43
C LEU A 12 -25.50 27.48 -43.69
N ILE A 13 -24.49 27.90 -44.49
CA ILE A 13 -24.70 28.70 -45.72
C ILE A 13 -24.53 27.87 -46.99
N LEU A 14 -24.17 26.60 -46.95
CA LEU A 14 -23.89 25.77 -48.13
C LEU A 14 -24.92 24.66 -48.40
N PHE A 15 -26.03 24.55 -47.66
CA PHE A 15 -26.99 23.45 -47.87
C PHE A 15 -28.44 23.84 -48.10
N ASP A 16 -28.75 25.11 -48.41
CA ASP A 16 -30.12 25.51 -48.67
C ASP A 16 -30.26 26.29 -50.02
N ARG A 17 -30.09 25.64 -51.14
CA ARG A 17 -30.62 26.03 -52.46
C ARG A 17 -30.42 24.94 -53.50
N TYR A 18 -31.21 23.88 -53.47
CA TYR A 18 -31.59 23.11 -54.64
C TYR A 18 -32.94 22.45 -54.38
N THR A 19 -34.01 23.12 -54.79
CA THR A 19 -35.27 22.49 -55.18
C THR A 19 -35.50 22.77 -56.63
N PRO A 20 -35.93 21.78 -57.44
CA PRO A 20 -36.11 21.94 -58.88
C PRO A 20 -37.47 22.54 -59.17
N VAL A 21 -37.50 23.60 -59.92
CA VAL A 21 -38.74 24.08 -60.58
C VAL A 21 -38.58 23.79 -62.06
N ASN A 22 -39.45 22.92 -62.55
CA ASN A 22 -39.79 22.82 -63.96
C ASN A 22 -40.53 24.08 -64.42
N ASP A 23 -40.12 24.75 -65.46
CA ASP A 23 -40.97 25.02 -66.64
C ASP A 23 -40.23 25.82 -67.68
N LYS A 24 -40.64 25.51 -68.88
CA LYS A 24 -40.24 25.90 -70.24
C LYS A 24 -40.09 27.40 -70.51
N ILE A 25 -39.25 27.69 -71.51
CA ILE A 25 -39.42 28.61 -72.66
C ILE A 25 -38.13 29.46 -72.89
N GLY A 26 -37.64 29.45 -74.14
CA GLY A 26 -37.01 30.57 -74.80
C GLY A 26 -35.53 30.44 -75.18
N TYR A 27 -35.25 30.10 -76.45
CA TYR A 27 -33.96 30.26 -77.13
C TYR A 27 -33.52 31.71 -77.15
N GLY A 28 -32.25 31.99 -76.91
CA GLY A 28 -31.60 33.27 -77.11
C GLY A 28 -30.11 33.17 -76.94
N GLU A 29 -29.37 33.33 -78.00
CA GLU A 29 -27.91 33.30 -78.13
C GLU A 29 -27.20 34.22 -77.17
N ASN A 30 -26.27 33.68 -76.39
CA ASN A 30 -25.02 34.31 -75.87
C ASN A 30 -24.25 33.39 -74.96
N ARG A 31 -23.80 32.22 -75.44
CA ARG A 31 -23.08 31.26 -74.60
C ARG A 31 -21.54 31.35 -74.66
N GLU A 32 -20.95 32.14 -75.52
CA GLU A 32 -19.47 32.18 -75.59
C GLU A 32 -18.82 33.24 -74.68
N SER A 33 -19.51 34.32 -74.33
CA SER A 33 -18.89 35.34 -73.43
C SER A 33 -18.86 34.94 -72.00
N ASP A 34 -19.86 34.18 -71.52
CA ASP A 34 -19.93 33.75 -70.09
C ASP A 34 -18.94 32.63 -69.76
N TYR A 35 -18.67 31.71 -70.72
CA TYR A 35 -17.64 30.69 -70.58
C TYR A 35 -16.23 31.24 -70.51
N LEU A 36 -15.92 32.30 -71.22
CA LEU A 36 -14.58 32.94 -71.21
C LEU A 36 -14.39 33.71 -69.87
N CYS A 37 -15.43 34.33 -69.35
CA CYS A 37 -15.37 35.03 -68.08
C CYS A 37 -15.18 34.08 -66.86
N ILE A 38 -15.90 32.94 -66.83
CA ILE A 38 -15.77 31.91 -65.86
C ILE A 38 -14.40 31.21 -65.89
N LEU A 39 -13.89 30.91 -67.09
CA LEU A 39 -12.54 30.32 -67.24
C LEU A 39 -11.44 31.31 -66.84
N THR A 40 -11.62 32.60 -67.05
CA THR A 40 -10.64 33.62 -66.64
C THR A 40 -10.62 33.80 -65.14
N ILE A 41 -11.79 33.83 -64.51
CA ILE A 41 -11.90 33.87 -63.04
C ILE A 41 -11.36 32.61 -62.39
N TYR A 42 -11.67 31.43 -62.96
CA TYR A 42 -11.16 30.13 -62.47
C TYR A 42 -9.64 30.03 -62.58
N ASN A 43 -9.04 30.46 -63.69
CA ASN A 43 -7.59 30.49 -63.82
C ASN A 43 -6.91 31.55 -62.95
N PHE A 44 -7.57 32.68 -62.69
CA PHE A 44 -7.08 33.68 -61.72
C PHE A 44 -7.12 33.15 -60.27
N LEU A 45 -8.21 32.51 -59.88
CA LEU A 45 -8.33 31.86 -58.59
C LEU A 45 -7.31 30.71 -58.38
N LEU A 46 -7.13 29.88 -59.41
CA LEU A 46 -6.13 28.79 -59.35
C LEU A 46 -4.68 29.32 -59.25
N ARG A 47 -4.35 30.42 -59.96
CA ARG A 47 -3.03 31.06 -59.86
C ARG A 47 -2.83 31.73 -58.49
N THR A 48 -3.87 32.30 -57.91
CA THR A 48 -3.85 32.90 -56.58
C THR A 48 -3.73 31.83 -55.51
N MET A 49 -4.51 30.76 -55.58
CA MET A 49 -4.40 29.63 -54.65
C MET A 49 -3.02 28.94 -54.71
N ARG A 50 -2.45 28.75 -55.94
CA ARG A 50 -1.08 28.22 -56.05
C ARG A 50 -0.02 29.15 -55.46
N ARG A 51 -0.18 30.49 -55.57
CA ARG A 51 0.72 31.44 -54.93
C ARG A 51 0.62 31.39 -53.40
N TYR A 52 -0.59 31.28 -52.82
CA TYR A 52 -0.76 31.14 -51.40
C TYR A 52 -0.32 29.77 -50.87
N ALA A 53 -0.54 28.68 -51.62
CA ALA A 53 -0.03 27.36 -51.27
C ALA A 53 1.51 27.33 -51.28
N ASN A 54 2.16 27.98 -52.23
CA ASN A 54 3.62 28.09 -52.27
C ASN A 54 4.15 29.01 -51.14
N LEU A 55 3.43 30.08 -50.76
CA LEU A 55 3.78 30.92 -49.65
C LEU A 55 3.63 30.18 -48.32
N LEU A 56 2.56 29.40 -48.16
CA LEU A 56 2.35 28.55 -46.99
C LEU A 56 3.37 27.41 -46.90
N ALA A 57 3.76 26.83 -48.05
CA ALA A 57 4.81 25.82 -48.09
C ALA A 57 6.19 26.39 -47.77
N VAL A 58 6.50 27.62 -48.19
CA VAL A 58 7.75 28.32 -47.84
C VAL A 58 7.73 28.77 -46.38
N LEU A 59 6.58 29.22 -45.83
CA LEU A 59 6.43 29.48 -44.38
C LEU A 59 6.57 28.18 -43.58
N ALA A 60 5.97 27.08 -44.03
CA ALA A 60 6.08 25.78 -43.35
C ALA A 60 7.50 25.19 -43.43
N LEU A 61 8.24 25.43 -44.52
CA LEU A 61 9.67 25.07 -44.61
C LEU A 61 10.56 26.01 -43.76
N SER A 62 10.24 27.29 -43.66
CA SER A 62 11.02 28.21 -42.83
C SER A 62 10.74 28.05 -41.33
N THR A 63 9.56 27.56 -40.93
CA THR A 63 9.26 27.19 -39.54
C THR A 63 9.84 25.83 -39.14
N ASN A 64 10.08 24.93 -40.07
CA ASN A 64 10.77 23.66 -39.81
C ASN A 64 12.30 23.78 -39.66
N LEU A 65 12.90 24.93 -39.94
CA LEU A 65 14.34 25.15 -39.81
C LEU A 65 14.76 25.86 -38.51
N ALA A 66 13.83 26.11 -37.55
CA ALA A 66 14.12 26.82 -36.32
C ALA A 66 13.52 26.19 -35.05
N LEU A 67 12.95 24.98 -35.12
CA LEU A 67 12.65 24.18 -33.93
C LEU A 67 13.69 23.05 -33.78
N HIS A 68 14.92 23.44 -33.52
CA HIS A 68 15.70 22.61 -32.61
C HIS A 68 14.97 22.73 -31.26
N ALA A 69 14.14 21.74 -30.95
CA ALA A 69 13.56 21.63 -29.62
C ALA A 69 14.72 21.74 -28.63
N GLN A 70 14.72 22.80 -27.84
CA GLN A 70 15.77 23.02 -26.85
C GLN A 70 15.76 21.78 -25.95
N THR A 71 16.80 20.95 -26.08
CA THR A 71 16.94 19.74 -25.29
C THR A 71 17.06 20.13 -23.82
N ASN A 72 16.26 19.51 -22.96
CA ASN A 72 16.35 19.72 -21.52
C ASN A 72 17.64 19.06 -21.00
N GLU A 73 18.71 19.81 -20.79
CA GLU A 73 19.97 19.29 -20.28
C GLU A 73 19.89 19.13 -18.77
N LEU A 74 20.03 17.88 -18.31
CA LEU A 74 20.15 17.49 -16.92
C LEU A 74 21.62 17.25 -16.60
N VAL A 75 22.24 18.17 -15.84
CA VAL A 75 23.65 18.10 -15.48
C VAL A 75 23.80 17.38 -14.15
N ILE A 76 24.51 16.25 -14.13
CA ILE A 76 24.77 15.40 -12.97
C ILE A 76 26.24 15.53 -12.54
N GLN A 77 26.49 16.01 -11.32
CA GLN A 77 27.83 16.24 -10.77
C GLN A 77 28.40 14.96 -10.13
N THR A 78 29.12 14.15 -10.88
CA THR A 78 29.57 12.83 -10.42
C THR A 78 30.73 12.85 -9.42
N LYS A 79 31.52 13.94 -9.35
CA LYS A 79 32.59 14.12 -8.37
C LYS A 79 32.12 14.57 -7.00
N LYS A 80 30.93 15.16 -6.92
CA LYS A 80 30.38 15.75 -5.70
C LYS A 80 29.36 14.80 -5.12
N LEU A 81 29.80 13.84 -4.30
CA LEU A 81 28.86 13.04 -3.52
C LEU A 81 28.10 13.95 -2.54
N GLY A 82 26.80 13.94 -2.65
CA GLY A 82 25.87 14.61 -1.74
C GLY A 82 25.58 13.76 -0.50
N ALA A 83 24.40 13.96 0.07
CA ALA A 83 23.96 13.25 1.25
C ALA A 83 24.04 11.72 1.09
N GLU A 84 24.40 11.05 2.18
CA GLU A 84 24.23 9.59 2.28
C GLU A 84 22.74 9.26 2.39
N ILE A 85 22.31 8.25 1.63
CA ILE A 85 20.94 7.76 1.65
C ILE A 85 20.85 6.68 2.71
N GLN A 86 19.94 6.89 3.68
CA GLN A 86 19.77 5.93 4.76
C GLN A 86 19.27 4.59 4.24
N PRO A 87 19.69 3.47 4.82
CA PRO A 87 19.11 2.16 4.50
C PRO A 87 17.61 2.12 4.63
N THR A 88 17.05 2.92 5.55
CA THR A 88 15.61 3.04 5.87
C THR A 88 14.82 3.97 4.95
N MET A 89 15.43 4.56 3.91
CA MET A 89 14.84 5.63 3.09
C MET A 89 13.47 5.27 2.50
N TYR A 90 13.31 4.06 2.01
CA TYR A 90 12.04 3.57 1.44
C TYR A 90 11.59 2.33 2.19
N GLY A 91 10.34 2.32 2.63
CA GLY A 91 9.82 1.25 3.46
C GLY A 91 8.34 0.99 3.26
N LEU A 92 7.77 0.31 4.24
CA LEU A 92 6.38 -0.11 4.26
C LEU A 92 5.69 0.41 5.52
N PHE A 93 4.42 0.78 5.36
CA PHE A 93 3.47 1.05 6.42
C PHE A 93 2.41 -0.04 6.45
N PHE A 94 2.16 -0.63 7.60
CA PHE A 94 1.07 -1.60 7.79
C PHE A 94 0.08 -1.09 8.83
N GLU A 95 -1.19 -1.18 8.50
CA GLU A 95 -2.31 -1.00 9.42
C GLU A 95 -3.38 -2.05 9.12
N ASP A 96 -4.04 -2.55 10.16
CA ASP A 96 -5.20 -3.43 10.00
C ASP A 96 -6.47 -2.61 9.74
N ILE A 97 -6.50 -2.04 8.52
CA ILE A 97 -7.64 -1.41 7.87
C ILE A 97 -7.98 -2.23 6.62
N ASN A 98 -9.21 -2.18 6.11
CA ASN A 98 -9.60 -2.87 4.87
C ASN A 98 -9.41 -4.39 4.91
N TYR A 99 -9.48 -5.02 6.10
CA TYR A 99 -9.17 -6.44 6.36
C TYR A 99 -7.74 -6.83 5.99
N ALA A 100 -6.79 -5.96 6.29
CA ALA A 100 -5.38 -6.17 5.96
C ALA A 100 -4.70 -7.27 6.81
N ALA A 101 -5.10 -7.47 8.08
CA ALA A 101 -4.56 -8.51 8.95
C ALA A 101 -5.39 -9.79 8.86
N ASP A 102 -6.40 -9.95 9.71
CA ASP A 102 -7.31 -11.10 9.67
C ASP A 102 -8.13 -11.08 8.37
N GLY A 103 -8.09 -12.16 7.59
CA GLY A 103 -8.67 -12.22 6.25
C GLY A 103 -7.79 -11.63 5.14
N GLY A 104 -6.58 -11.16 5.47
CA GLY A 104 -5.59 -10.58 4.58
C GLY A 104 -4.22 -11.24 4.75
N LEU A 105 -3.24 -10.48 5.27
CA LEU A 105 -1.85 -10.93 5.40
C LEU A 105 -1.70 -12.14 6.34
N TYR A 106 -2.47 -12.20 7.43
CA TYR A 106 -2.55 -13.38 8.29
C TYR A 106 -3.40 -14.45 7.60
N ALA A 107 -2.81 -15.61 7.34
CA ALA A 107 -3.41 -16.61 6.45
C ALA A 107 -4.51 -17.45 7.10
N GLU A 108 -5.02 -17.10 8.28
CA GLU A 108 -6.17 -17.74 8.91
C GLU A 108 -7.44 -17.53 8.06
N LEU A 109 -8.13 -18.63 7.74
CA LEU A 109 -9.32 -18.62 6.90
C LEU A 109 -10.63 -18.66 7.72
N VAL A 110 -10.55 -18.96 9.02
CA VAL A 110 -11.71 -19.07 9.91
C VAL A 110 -11.93 -17.74 10.65
N LYS A 111 -13.10 -17.15 10.45
CA LYS A 111 -13.56 -15.99 11.20
C LYS A 111 -14.07 -16.39 12.58
N ASN A 112 -13.74 -15.62 13.62
CA ASN A 112 -14.19 -15.89 15.00
C ASN A 112 -13.86 -17.31 15.47
N ARG A 113 -12.60 -17.68 15.32
CA ARG A 113 -12.10 -19.06 15.57
C ARG A 113 -12.28 -19.57 17.00
N SER A 114 -12.32 -18.65 18.00
CA SER A 114 -12.46 -18.97 19.45
C SER A 114 -13.80 -18.55 20.03
N PHE A 115 -14.80 -18.16 19.22
CA PHE A 115 -16.15 -17.80 19.63
C PHE A 115 -16.21 -16.60 20.60
N GLU A 116 -15.23 -15.70 20.53
CA GLU A 116 -15.08 -14.54 21.46
C GLU A 116 -15.70 -13.24 20.94
N PHE A 117 -16.25 -13.21 19.71
CA PHE A 117 -16.99 -12.03 19.25
C PHE A 117 -18.15 -11.73 20.20
N PRO A 118 -18.57 -10.47 20.42
CA PRO A 118 -19.67 -10.15 21.32
C PRO A 118 -20.95 -10.91 21.03
N GLN A 119 -21.21 -11.21 19.76
CA GLN A 119 -22.18 -12.21 19.34
C GLN A 119 -21.40 -13.50 19.04
N HIS A 120 -21.21 -14.33 20.05
CA HIS A 120 -20.26 -15.46 20.05
C HIS A 120 -20.32 -16.36 18.82
N LEU A 121 -21.48 -16.49 18.18
CA LEU A 121 -21.65 -17.27 16.96
C LEU A 121 -21.67 -16.42 15.66
N MET A 122 -21.30 -15.14 15.74
CA MET A 122 -21.11 -14.32 14.51
C MET A 122 -20.04 -14.95 13.61
N GLY A 123 -20.34 -15.08 12.32
CA GLY A 123 -19.51 -15.81 11.35
C GLY A 123 -19.75 -17.31 11.32
N TRP A 124 -20.58 -17.84 12.24
CA TRP A 124 -20.94 -19.25 12.36
C TRP A 124 -22.43 -19.49 12.14
N LYS A 125 -22.76 -20.48 11.34
CA LYS A 125 -24.12 -21.00 11.19
C LYS A 125 -24.20 -22.37 11.84
N THR A 126 -25.18 -22.57 12.74
CA THR A 126 -25.31 -23.80 13.53
C THR A 126 -26.44 -24.70 13.00
N TYR A 127 -26.28 -26.01 13.18
CA TYR A 127 -27.25 -27.04 12.83
C TYR A 127 -27.42 -28.00 14.00
N GLY A 128 -28.64 -28.40 14.30
CA GLY A 128 -28.92 -29.33 15.40
C GLY A 128 -28.73 -28.68 16.78
N LYS A 129 -28.23 -29.49 17.74
CA LYS A 129 -28.01 -29.00 19.12
C LYS A 129 -26.59 -28.53 19.31
N VAL A 130 -26.38 -27.23 19.24
CA VAL A 130 -25.13 -26.55 19.54
C VAL A 130 -25.33 -25.66 20.75
N SER A 131 -24.46 -25.75 21.74
CA SER A 131 -24.53 -24.95 22.98
C SER A 131 -23.21 -24.18 23.15
N LEU A 132 -23.30 -22.89 23.47
CA LEU A 132 -22.15 -22.08 23.87
C LEU A 132 -21.81 -22.37 25.34
N MET A 133 -20.53 -22.55 25.63
CA MET A 133 -19.96 -22.80 26.95
C MET A 133 -18.87 -21.77 27.22
N ASN A 134 -18.44 -21.58 28.48
CA ASN A 134 -17.50 -20.54 28.90
C ASN A 134 -16.46 -21.01 29.94
N ASP A 135 -16.24 -22.30 30.05
CA ASP A 135 -15.21 -22.93 30.92
C ASP A 135 -14.15 -23.64 30.06
N GLY A 136 -13.70 -22.96 28.99
CA GLY A 136 -12.72 -23.47 28.01
C GLY A 136 -11.29 -23.52 28.54
N PRO A 137 -10.34 -23.96 27.70
CA PRO A 137 -8.96 -24.23 28.11
C PRO A 137 -8.10 -22.99 28.22
N PHE A 138 -8.52 -21.86 27.65
CA PHE A 138 -7.71 -20.64 27.56
C PHE A 138 -8.31 -19.52 28.41
N GLU A 139 -7.49 -18.94 29.27
CA GLU A 139 -7.91 -17.91 30.23
C GLU A 139 -8.55 -16.68 29.55
N ARG A 140 -7.97 -16.25 28.42
CA ARG A 140 -8.41 -15.05 27.71
C ARG A 140 -9.42 -15.35 26.60
N ASN A 141 -9.61 -16.65 26.26
CA ASN A 141 -10.56 -17.14 25.28
C ASN A 141 -11.32 -18.33 25.88
N PRO A 142 -12.19 -18.07 26.89
CA PRO A 142 -12.86 -19.14 27.64
C PRO A 142 -14.05 -19.77 26.91
N HIS A 143 -14.53 -19.16 25.81
CA HIS A 143 -15.72 -19.65 25.13
C HIS A 143 -15.39 -20.82 24.18
N TYR A 144 -16.32 -21.78 24.13
CA TYR A 144 -16.25 -22.89 23.20
C TYR A 144 -17.67 -23.38 22.85
N VAL A 145 -17.79 -24.23 21.84
CA VAL A 145 -19.07 -24.81 21.46
C VAL A 145 -19.14 -26.28 21.78
N ARG A 146 -20.29 -26.73 22.29
CA ARG A 146 -20.62 -28.13 22.51
C ARG A 146 -21.59 -28.62 21.46
N LEU A 147 -21.18 -29.58 20.66
CA LEU A 147 -22.01 -30.31 19.70
C LEU A 147 -22.62 -31.53 20.35
N SER A 148 -23.96 -31.67 20.30
CA SER A 148 -24.67 -32.85 20.85
C SER A 148 -25.55 -33.46 19.77
N ASN A 149 -25.18 -34.65 19.25
CA ASN A 149 -25.95 -35.38 18.27
C ASN A 149 -26.77 -36.48 18.94
N PRO A 150 -28.11 -36.39 18.94
CA PRO A 150 -28.96 -37.42 19.58
C PRO A 150 -29.02 -38.74 18.79
N GLY A 151 -28.44 -38.79 17.59
CA GLY A 151 -28.39 -40.00 16.75
C GLY A 151 -29.62 -40.24 15.91
N HIS A 152 -30.39 -39.20 15.57
CA HIS A 152 -31.50 -39.33 14.62
C HIS A 152 -30.97 -39.36 13.18
N ALA A 153 -31.43 -40.35 12.40
CA ALA A 153 -31.13 -40.45 10.98
C ALA A 153 -31.49 -39.10 10.26
N HIS A 154 -30.62 -38.63 9.43
CA HIS A 154 -30.76 -37.40 8.62
C HIS A 154 -30.72 -36.05 9.37
N LYS A 155 -30.40 -36.01 10.67
CA LYS A 155 -30.19 -34.76 11.41
C LYS A 155 -28.73 -34.70 11.91
N HIS A 156 -27.89 -33.95 11.18
CA HIS A 156 -26.52 -33.68 11.60
C HIS A 156 -26.50 -32.52 12.62
N THR A 157 -25.60 -32.59 13.59
CA THR A 157 -25.29 -31.50 14.50
C THR A 157 -23.90 -30.94 14.14
N GLY A 158 -23.82 -29.67 13.89
CA GLY A 158 -22.56 -29.04 13.49
C GLY A 158 -22.64 -27.55 13.24
N LEU A 159 -21.61 -27.03 12.61
CA LEU A 159 -21.46 -25.61 12.28
C LEU A 159 -20.83 -25.42 10.91
N ASP A 160 -21.19 -24.32 10.26
CA ASP A 160 -20.53 -23.80 9.07
C ASP A 160 -19.85 -22.46 9.42
N ASN A 161 -18.59 -22.26 8.98
CA ASN A 161 -17.90 -20.96 9.03
C ASN A 161 -17.80 -20.39 7.62
N GLU A 162 -18.19 -19.13 7.48
CA GLU A 162 -18.20 -18.43 6.20
C GLU A 162 -16.85 -17.82 5.82
N GLY A 163 -15.88 -17.79 6.76
CA GLY A 163 -14.59 -17.11 6.58
C GLY A 163 -14.71 -15.59 6.43
N PHE A 164 -13.70 -15.01 5.80
CA PHE A 164 -13.64 -13.58 5.47
C PHE A 164 -14.10 -13.38 4.02
N PHE A 165 -15.36 -12.97 3.81
CA PHE A 165 -16.00 -12.86 2.48
C PHE A 165 -16.02 -14.19 1.69
N GLY A 166 -15.99 -15.32 2.38
CA GLY A 166 -15.83 -16.67 1.86
C GLY A 166 -14.46 -17.26 2.14
N ILE A 167 -14.31 -18.56 1.99
CA ILE A 167 -13.03 -19.26 2.11
C ILE A 167 -12.52 -19.61 0.72
N GLY A 168 -11.44 -18.94 0.28
CA GLY A 168 -10.78 -19.24 -0.98
C GLY A 168 -9.90 -20.49 -0.89
N VAL A 169 -10.08 -21.43 -1.83
CA VAL A 169 -9.25 -22.64 -1.91
C VAL A 169 -8.80 -22.91 -3.34
N LYS A 170 -7.58 -23.42 -3.51
CA LYS A 170 -6.99 -23.76 -4.82
C LYS A 170 -6.86 -25.26 -4.99
N LYS A 171 -7.17 -25.74 -6.19
CA LYS A 171 -7.06 -27.14 -6.56
C LYS A 171 -5.65 -27.68 -6.29
N GLY A 172 -5.59 -28.76 -5.50
CA GLY A 172 -4.35 -29.49 -5.24
C GLY A 172 -3.45 -28.85 -4.18
N GLU A 173 -3.73 -27.65 -3.69
CA GLU A 173 -3.08 -27.11 -2.51
C GLU A 173 -3.56 -27.77 -1.23
N GLU A 174 -2.74 -27.78 -0.20
CA GLU A 174 -3.04 -28.42 1.08
C GLU A 174 -3.43 -27.36 2.11
N TYR A 175 -4.48 -27.66 2.87
CA TYR A 175 -5.01 -26.81 3.93
C TYR A 175 -5.00 -27.60 5.24
N ARG A 176 -4.40 -27.03 6.27
CA ARG A 176 -4.36 -27.60 7.62
C ARG A 176 -5.55 -27.09 8.41
N PHE A 177 -6.51 -27.98 8.64
CA PHE A 177 -7.54 -27.77 9.66
C PHE A 177 -7.00 -28.20 11.02
N SER A 178 -7.23 -27.40 12.05
CA SER A 178 -6.96 -27.75 13.44
C SER A 178 -8.06 -27.27 14.37
N VAL A 179 -8.21 -27.96 15.50
CA VAL A 179 -9.21 -27.66 16.51
C VAL A 179 -8.75 -28.19 17.87
N TRP A 180 -8.94 -27.41 18.91
CA TRP A 180 -8.89 -27.91 20.27
C TRP A 180 -10.22 -28.58 20.58
N ALA A 181 -10.18 -29.84 21.04
CA ALA A 181 -11.38 -30.61 21.31
C ALA A 181 -11.22 -31.52 22.52
N ARG A 182 -12.34 -31.83 23.18
CA ARG A 182 -12.43 -32.84 24.25
C ARG A 182 -13.75 -33.56 24.18
N LEU A 183 -13.80 -34.73 24.85
CA LEU A 183 -15.00 -35.50 25.10
C LEU A 183 -15.56 -35.17 26.48
N PRO A 184 -16.78 -34.60 26.61
CA PRO A 184 -17.43 -34.47 27.89
C PRO A 184 -17.80 -35.85 28.49
N GLN A 185 -18.22 -35.88 29.78
CA GLN A 185 -18.59 -37.12 30.46
C GLN A 185 -19.63 -37.90 29.67
N GLY A 186 -19.42 -39.24 29.57
CA GLY A 186 -20.33 -40.15 28.87
C GLY A 186 -19.97 -40.49 27.42
N SER A 187 -19.06 -39.70 26.78
CA SER A 187 -18.51 -40.03 25.45
C SER A 187 -17.14 -40.71 25.58
N THR A 188 -16.86 -41.66 24.69
CA THR A 188 -15.57 -42.40 24.67
C THR A 188 -14.76 -42.19 23.41
N LYS A 189 -15.42 -41.96 22.29
CA LYS A 189 -14.82 -41.68 20.99
C LYS A 189 -15.87 -41.06 20.07
N GLU A 190 -15.54 -39.96 19.44
CA GLU A 190 -16.44 -39.29 18.49
C GLU A 190 -15.71 -39.01 17.17
N THR A 191 -16.48 -38.92 16.10
CA THR A 191 -15.94 -38.59 14.78
C THR A 191 -16.56 -37.32 14.26
N LEU A 192 -15.71 -36.33 14.04
CA LEU A 192 -16.04 -35.10 13.32
C LEU A 192 -15.77 -35.32 11.83
N ARG A 193 -16.70 -34.89 11.01
CA ARG A 193 -16.47 -34.74 9.57
C ARG A 193 -16.22 -33.28 9.27
N ILE A 194 -15.13 -33.02 8.57
CA ILE A 194 -14.66 -31.71 8.17
C ILE A 194 -14.77 -31.61 6.65
N GLU A 195 -15.43 -30.59 6.15
CA GLU A 195 -15.65 -30.38 4.71
C GLU A 195 -15.39 -28.94 4.32
N LEU A 196 -14.85 -28.73 3.11
CA LEU A 196 -14.95 -27.47 2.40
C LEU A 196 -16.04 -27.62 1.33
N VAL A 197 -17.03 -26.75 1.36
CA VAL A 197 -18.28 -26.92 0.61
C VAL A 197 -18.50 -25.74 -0.32
N ASP A 198 -18.82 -26.02 -1.58
CA ASP A 198 -19.35 -25.00 -2.49
C ASP A 198 -20.77 -24.62 -2.08
N THR A 199 -21.01 -23.32 -1.89
CA THR A 199 -22.32 -22.77 -1.53
C THR A 199 -23.04 -22.13 -2.72
N GLN A 200 -22.38 -22.00 -3.87
CA GLN A 200 -22.91 -21.31 -5.05
C GLN A 200 -23.59 -22.25 -6.05
N SER A 201 -23.34 -23.57 -5.96
CA SER A 201 -24.02 -24.52 -6.83
C SER A 201 -25.51 -24.66 -6.48
N MET A 202 -26.37 -24.45 -7.48
CA MET A 202 -27.81 -24.74 -7.36
C MET A 202 -28.01 -26.27 -7.26
N GLY A 203 -28.27 -26.78 -6.06
CA GLY A 203 -28.48 -28.19 -5.81
C GLY A 203 -27.91 -28.67 -4.47
N GLU A 204 -27.64 -29.93 -4.35
CA GLU A 204 -26.96 -30.50 -3.18
C GLU A 204 -25.56 -29.89 -3.08
N ARG A 205 -25.22 -29.30 -1.92
CA ARG A 205 -23.93 -28.68 -1.63
C ARG A 205 -22.83 -29.74 -1.78
N GLN A 206 -22.06 -29.64 -2.85
CA GLN A 206 -20.97 -30.56 -3.13
C GLN A 206 -19.75 -30.22 -2.29
N ALA A 207 -19.24 -31.21 -1.54
CA ALA A 207 -17.97 -31.05 -0.85
C ALA A 207 -16.82 -31.02 -1.87
N LEU A 208 -15.99 -29.94 -1.82
CA LEU A 208 -14.76 -29.81 -2.61
C LEU A 208 -13.68 -30.76 -2.08
N VAL A 209 -13.71 -31.01 -0.78
CA VAL A 209 -12.88 -31.95 -0.04
C VAL A 209 -13.56 -32.30 1.28
N ALA A 210 -13.36 -33.50 1.77
CA ALA A 210 -13.83 -33.93 3.07
C ALA A 210 -12.80 -34.84 3.77
N GLY A 211 -12.79 -34.78 5.11
CA GLY A 211 -11.99 -35.66 5.95
C GLY A 211 -12.68 -35.98 7.26
N ASN A 212 -12.25 -37.04 7.94
CA ASN A 212 -12.76 -37.43 9.25
C ASN A 212 -11.68 -37.26 10.31
N LEU A 213 -12.03 -36.65 11.44
CA LEU A 213 -11.17 -36.42 12.57
C LEU A 213 -11.74 -37.15 13.79
N THR A 214 -10.94 -38.02 14.41
CA THR A 214 -11.36 -38.79 15.58
C THR A 214 -10.94 -38.07 16.86
N ILE A 215 -11.91 -37.78 17.73
CA ILE A 215 -11.71 -37.22 19.03
C ILE A 215 -11.80 -38.33 20.07
N ASP A 216 -10.75 -38.53 20.87
CA ASP A 216 -10.59 -39.66 21.80
C ASP A 216 -10.13 -39.24 23.20
N SER A 217 -9.88 -37.96 23.44
CA SER A 217 -9.43 -37.44 24.74
C SER A 217 -10.57 -36.82 25.53
N LYS A 218 -10.58 -37.01 26.85
CA LYS A 218 -11.43 -36.27 27.81
C LYS A 218 -10.84 -34.95 28.21
N ASP A 219 -9.52 -34.81 28.06
CA ASP A 219 -8.81 -33.54 28.27
C ASP A 219 -8.73 -32.78 26.94
N TRP A 220 -8.64 -31.46 27.03
CA TRP A 220 -8.43 -30.61 25.89
C TRP A 220 -7.13 -30.98 25.17
N LYS A 221 -7.24 -31.26 23.86
CA LYS A 221 -6.13 -31.63 22.99
C LYS A 221 -6.32 -31.00 21.61
N LYS A 222 -5.23 -30.57 21.01
CA LYS A 222 -5.23 -30.09 19.64
C LYS A 222 -5.24 -31.27 18.66
N TYR A 223 -6.22 -31.30 17.76
CA TYR A 223 -6.35 -32.27 16.66
C TYR A 223 -6.19 -31.55 15.34
N GLN A 224 -5.69 -32.23 14.33
CA GLN A 224 -5.50 -31.65 13.01
C GLN A 224 -5.66 -32.65 11.89
N ILE A 225 -6.02 -32.17 10.69
CA ILE A 225 -6.11 -32.92 9.45
C ILE A 225 -5.73 -32.04 8.26
N ILE A 226 -5.13 -32.65 7.24
CA ILE A 226 -4.84 -31.97 5.98
C ILE A 226 -6.00 -32.23 5.00
N LEU A 227 -6.49 -31.15 4.40
CA LEU A 227 -7.53 -31.14 3.39
C LEU A 227 -6.91 -30.73 2.05
N LYS A 228 -7.22 -31.48 0.96
CA LYS A 228 -6.68 -31.18 -0.38
C LYS A 228 -7.82 -31.08 -1.39
N PRO A 229 -8.32 -29.85 -1.68
CA PRO A 229 -9.45 -29.63 -2.58
C PRO A 229 -9.19 -30.14 -4.00
N GLY A 230 -10.22 -30.75 -4.59
CA GLY A 230 -10.18 -31.24 -5.98
C GLY A 230 -10.40 -30.15 -7.03
N SER A 231 -10.86 -28.98 -6.64
CA SER A 231 -11.13 -27.82 -7.51
C SER A 231 -10.79 -26.51 -6.82
N THR A 232 -10.50 -25.46 -7.61
CA THR A 232 -10.33 -24.08 -7.11
C THR A 232 -11.70 -23.46 -6.90
N HIS A 233 -11.91 -22.84 -5.75
CA HIS A 233 -13.14 -22.14 -5.43
C HIS A 233 -12.86 -20.85 -4.62
N PRO A 234 -13.39 -19.68 -5.03
CA PRO A 234 -13.09 -18.40 -4.36
C PRO A 234 -13.85 -18.22 -3.04
N LYS A 235 -15.00 -18.87 -2.86
CA LYS A 235 -15.93 -18.61 -1.75
C LYS A 235 -16.57 -19.92 -1.22
N SER A 236 -15.74 -20.86 -0.76
CA SER A 236 -16.25 -22.02 -0.05
C SER A 236 -16.57 -21.69 1.41
N VAL A 237 -17.17 -22.65 2.10
CA VAL A 237 -17.51 -22.63 3.53
C VAL A 237 -16.88 -23.82 4.21
N LEU A 238 -16.29 -23.61 5.38
CA LEU A 238 -15.84 -24.69 6.24
C LEU A 238 -17.04 -25.25 6.99
N ARG A 239 -17.29 -26.55 6.85
CA ARG A 239 -18.33 -27.28 7.56
C ARG A 239 -17.74 -28.30 8.50
N ILE A 240 -18.22 -28.32 9.74
CA ILE A 240 -17.83 -29.26 10.79
C ILE A 240 -19.09 -29.90 11.36
N PHE A 241 -19.20 -31.22 11.35
CA PHE A 241 -20.33 -31.86 11.96
C PHE A 241 -20.01 -33.22 12.61
N LEU A 242 -20.75 -33.55 13.64
CA LEU A 242 -20.64 -34.79 14.37
C LEU A 242 -21.43 -35.85 13.65
N THR A 243 -20.74 -36.92 13.20
CA THR A 243 -21.33 -37.97 12.39
C THR A 243 -22.00 -39.08 13.21
N SER A 244 -21.53 -39.27 14.46
CA SER A 244 -22.03 -40.28 15.40
C SER A 244 -22.99 -39.70 16.42
N LYS A 245 -23.78 -40.55 17.09
CA LYS A 245 -24.51 -40.17 18.29
C LYS A 245 -23.53 -39.94 19.42
N GLY A 246 -23.52 -38.71 19.99
CA GLY A 246 -22.58 -38.37 21.05
C GLY A 246 -22.46 -36.88 21.27
N THR A 247 -21.41 -36.46 21.99
CA THR A 247 -21.15 -35.09 22.34
C THR A 247 -19.65 -34.79 22.26
N VAL A 248 -19.28 -33.61 21.71
CA VAL A 248 -17.91 -33.13 21.62
C VAL A 248 -17.87 -31.63 21.90
N ASP A 249 -16.84 -31.21 22.60
CA ASP A 249 -16.51 -29.78 22.83
C ASP A 249 -15.42 -29.35 21.85
N LEU A 250 -15.61 -28.17 21.23
CA LEU A 250 -14.70 -27.60 20.21
C LEU A 250 -14.35 -26.17 20.57
N GLU A 251 -13.06 -25.84 20.53
CA GLU A 251 -12.52 -24.50 20.72
C GLU A 251 -11.36 -24.25 19.74
N HIS A 252 -11.04 -22.98 19.45
CA HIS A 252 -9.96 -22.54 18.57
C HIS A 252 -9.93 -23.30 17.24
N VAL A 253 -11.01 -23.18 16.49
CA VAL A 253 -11.16 -23.77 15.16
C VAL A 253 -10.37 -22.96 14.15
N SER A 254 -9.47 -23.59 13.41
CA SER A 254 -8.51 -22.90 12.54
C SER A 254 -8.35 -23.64 11.20
N LEU A 255 -8.12 -22.89 10.12
CA LEU A 255 -7.84 -23.39 8.80
C LEU A 255 -6.79 -22.54 8.09
N PHE A 256 -5.63 -23.09 7.82
CA PHE A 256 -4.54 -22.40 7.13
C PHE A 256 -4.14 -23.13 5.84
N PRO A 257 -3.70 -22.41 4.78
CA PRO A 257 -2.89 -23.05 3.75
C PRO A 257 -1.60 -23.59 4.37
N VAL A 258 -1.14 -24.75 3.90
CA VAL A 258 0.16 -25.30 4.33
C VAL A 258 1.31 -24.53 3.70
N ASP A 259 1.13 -24.04 2.46
CA ASP A 259 2.10 -23.20 1.76
C ASP A 259 1.95 -21.72 2.16
N THR A 260 2.53 -21.38 3.32
CA THR A 260 2.61 -20.01 3.84
C THR A 260 3.94 -19.36 3.45
N TRP A 261 4.06 -18.06 3.68
CA TRP A 261 5.33 -17.33 3.54
C TRP A 261 6.44 -18.00 4.35
N LYS A 262 7.55 -18.34 3.66
CA LYS A 262 8.72 -19.06 4.22
C LYS A 262 8.39 -20.35 4.99
N GLY A 263 7.18 -20.90 4.81
CA GLY A 263 6.77 -22.16 5.39
C GLY A 263 6.47 -22.13 6.89
N HIS A 264 6.25 -20.96 7.48
CA HIS A 264 5.85 -20.86 8.88
C HIS A 264 4.48 -21.49 9.10
N GLU A 265 4.39 -22.38 10.08
CA GLU A 265 3.10 -22.95 10.47
C GLU A 265 2.17 -21.84 10.97
N ASN A 266 0.93 -21.80 10.47
CA ASN A 266 -0.04 -20.75 10.77
C ASN A 266 0.50 -19.33 10.49
N GLY A 267 1.30 -19.21 9.43
CA GLY A 267 2.02 -18.00 9.06
C GLY A 267 1.23 -17.06 8.17
N LEU A 268 1.96 -16.34 7.35
CA LEU A 268 1.44 -15.28 6.50
C LEU A 268 1.03 -15.80 5.12
N ARG A 269 0.06 -15.14 4.50
CA ARG A 269 -0.38 -15.38 3.14
C ARG A 269 0.78 -15.09 2.16
N LYS A 270 1.19 -16.13 1.43
CA LYS A 270 2.44 -16.14 0.68
C LYS A 270 2.51 -15.07 -0.41
N ASP A 271 1.45 -14.89 -1.19
CA ASP A 271 1.40 -13.90 -2.28
C ASP A 271 1.50 -12.46 -1.76
N LEU A 272 0.84 -12.16 -0.63
CA LEU A 272 0.88 -10.84 -0.01
C LEU A 272 2.24 -10.54 0.62
N ALA A 273 2.78 -11.46 1.41
CA ALA A 273 4.11 -11.29 2.03
C ALA A 273 5.22 -11.23 0.99
N GLN A 274 5.14 -12.02 -0.10
CA GLN A 274 6.09 -11.95 -1.21
C GLN A 274 6.03 -10.58 -1.91
N ALA A 275 4.83 -10.02 -2.11
CA ALA A 275 4.70 -8.69 -2.69
C ALA A 275 5.38 -7.61 -1.84
N LEU A 276 5.37 -7.74 -0.50
CA LEU A 276 6.10 -6.84 0.39
C LEU A 276 7.62 -7.01 0.26
N ALA A 277 8.09 -8.26 0.29
CA ALA A 277 9.52 -8.57 0.18
C ALA A 277 10.11 -8.12 -1.17
N ASP A 278 9.36 -8.22 -2.27
CA ASP A 278 9.79 -7.81 -3.61
C ASP A 278 10.04 -6.29 -3.72
N ILE A 279 9.57 -5.47 -2.78
CA ILE A 279 9.90 -4.03 -2.71
C ILE A 279 11.34 -3.83 -2.23
N HIS A 280 11.89 -4.74 -1.43
CA HIS A 280 13.16 -4.59 -0.70
C HIS A 280 13.10 -3.42 0.30
N PRO A 281 12.14 -3.41 1.22
CA PRO A 281 11.94 -2.31 2.15
C PRO A 281 13.08 -2.16 3.13
N GLY A 282 13.47 -0.92 3.41
CA GLY A 282 14.50 -0.62 4.43
C GLY A 282 13.91 -0.43 5.84
N VAL A 283 12.62 -0.16 5.96
CA VAL A 283 11.90 0.00 7.23
C VAL A 283 10.49 -0.56 7.10
N PHE A 284 9.97 -1.12 8.19
CA PHE A 284 8.59 -1.58 8.30
C PHE A 284 7.92 -0.96 9.52
N ARG A 285 6.98 -0.04 9.32
CA ARG A 285 6.17 0.61 10.32
C ARG A 285 4.91 -0.21 10.58
N PHE A 286 4.64 -0.53 11.85
CA PHE A 286 3.50 -1.31 12.33
C PHE A 286 3.10 -0.92 13.76
N PRO A 287 1.94 -1.29 14.31
CA PRO A 287 0.84 -2.05 13.72
C PRO A 287 -0.12 -1.16 12.92
N GLY A 288 0.23 0.11 12.74
CA GLY A 288 -0.55 1.08 11.97
C GLY A 288 -0.29 2.50 12.37
N GLY A 289 -1.19 3.21 11.97
CA GLY A 289 -1.92 4.41 12.02
C GLY A 289 -2.91 4.45 13.18
N CYS A 290 -4.15 4.86 12.89
CA CYS A 290 -5.17 5.08 13.92
C CYS A 290 -5.58 3.84 14.72
N ILE A 291 -5.24 2.64 14.27
CA ILE A 291 -5.42 1.40 15.04
C ILE A 291 -4.63 1.43 16.38
N VAL A 292 -3.52 2.16 16.43
CA VAL A 292 -2.70 2.36 17.63
C VAL A 292 -3.49 3.10 18.71
N GLU A 293 -4.34 4.04 18.29
CA GLU A 293 -5.13 4.89 19.16
C GLU A 293 -6.40 4.20 19.70
N GLY A 294 -7.02 3.36 18.84
CA GLY A 294 -8.34 2.79 19.06
C GLY A 294 -9.47 3.83 18.92
N THR A 295 -10.70 3.39 18.95
CA THR A 295 -11.88 4.26 19.13
C THR A 295 -11.85 4.91 20.51
N ASP A 296 -11.45 4.13 21.50
CA ASP A 296 -11.17 4.50 22.88
C ASP A 296 -9.89 3.79 23.37
N LEU A 297 -9.50 4.05 24.63
CA LEU A 297 -8.28 3.44 25.19
C LEU A 297 -8.40 1.92 25.43
N GLU A 298 -9.61 1.37 25.53
CA GLU A 298 -9.82 -0.06 25.70
C GLU A 298 -9.56 -0.81 24.40
N THR A 299 -9.94 -0.22 23.28
CA THR A 299 -9.81 -0.78 21.93
C THR A 299 -8.48 -0.42 21.23
N ARG A 300 -7.60 0.36 21.91
CA ARG A 300 -6.25 0.63 21.41
C ARG A 300 -5.48 -0.67 21.15
N TYR A 301 -4.53 -0.64 20.22
CA TYR A 301 -3.65 -1.78 20.02
C TYR A 301 -2.71 -1.95 21.23
N ASP A 302 -2.92 -3.02 21.99
CA ASP A 302 -2.10 -3.40 23.16
C ASP A 302 -1.15 -4.53 22.74
N TRP A 303 0.13 -4.20 22.51
CA TRP A 303 1.11 -5.15 22.01
C TRP A 303 1.31 -6.34 22.97
N LYS A 304 1.18 -6.15 24.28
CA LYS A 304 1.31 -7.23 25.27
C LYS A 304 0.21 -8.29 25.14
N LYS A 305 -0.95 -7.91 24.62
CA LYS A 305 -2.03 -8.84 24.29
C LYS A 305 -1.77 -9.63 23.02
N SER A 306 -0.88 -9.13 22.15
CA SER A 306 -0.60 -9.72 20.82
C SER A 306 0.61 -10.66 20.80
N VAL A 307 1.21 -10.99 21.94
CA VAL A 307 2.35 -11.90 22.07
C VAL A 307 2.00 -13.08 23.00
N GLY A 308 2.81 -14.14 22.96
CA GLY A 308 2.56 -15.41 23.62
C GLY A 308 1.74 -16.39 22.75
N PRO A 309 1.26 -17.53 23.31
CA PRO A 309 0.49 -18.52 22.56
C PRO A 309 -0.74 -17.92 21.90
N VAL A 310 -0.90 -18.18 20.61
CA VAL A 310 -1.96 -17.56 19.78
C VAL A 310 -3.36 -17.92 20.26
N GLU A 311 -3.52 -19.10 20.85
CA GLU A 311 -4.79 -19.58 21.42
C GLU A 311 -5.25 -18.76 22.64
N ASN A 312 -4.31 -18.08 23.32
CA ASN A 312 -4.61 -17.26 24.51
C ASN A 312 -4.50 -15.75 24.25
N ARG A 313 -4.38 -15.31 22.99
CA ARG A 313 -4.43 -13.89 22.63
C ARG A 313 -5.89 -13.44 22.57
N PRO A 314 -6.28 -12.40 23.32
CA PRO A 314 -7.68 -11.98 23.38
C PRO A 314 -8.12 -11.30 22.09
N LEU A 315 -9.42 -11.29 21.86
CA LEU A 315 -10.03 -10.48 20.83
C LEU A 315 -9.85 -8.99 21.11
N ASN A 316 -9.61 -8.19 20.07
CA ASN A 316 -9.68 -6.74 20.12
C ASN A 316 -10.71 -6.22 19.11
N GLU A 317 -11.46 -5.20 19.47
CA GLU A 317 -12.36 -4.53 18.54
C GLU A 317 -11.54 -3.67 17.58
N ASN A 318 -11.77 -3.84 16.28
CA ASN A 318 -11.12 -3.00 15.28
C ASN A 318 -11.85 -1.65 15.20
N ARG A 319 -11.11 -0.55 15.36
CA ARG A 319 -11.69 0.79 15.32
C ARG A 319 -12.39 1.15 14.01
N TRP A 320 -12.11 0.42 12.93
CA TRP A 320 -12.68 0.69 11.62
C TRP A 320 -14.09 0.09 11.41
N GLN A 321 -14.66 -0.62 12.38
CA GLN A 321 -16.00 -1.21 12.28
C GLN A 321 -17.05 -0.20 11.84
N TYR A 322 -17.10 0.97 12.48
CA TYR A 322 -18.14 1.98 12.29
C TYR A 322 -17.62 3.37 11.94
N THR A 323 -16.34 3.52 11.61
CA THR A 323 -15.72 4.82 11.34
C THR A 323 -16.23 5.45 10.04
N PHE A 324 -16.35 4.65 8.98
CA PHE A 324 -16.76 5.14 7.66
C PHE A 324 -18.25 4.93 7.42
N THR A 325 -19.01 6.02 7.36
CA THR A 325 -20.48 5.98 7.22
C THR A 325 -20.99 5.37 5.91
N HIS A 326 -20.15 5.26 4.89
CA HIS A 326 -20.50 4.62 3.63
C HIS A 326 -20.40 3.10 3.66
N ARG A 327 -19.71 2.53 4.68
CA ARG A 327 -19.45 1.08 4.78
C ARG A 327 -19.13 0.68 6.20
N PHE A 328 -20.03 -0.08 6.85
CA PHE A 328 -19.82 -0.64 8.19
C PHE A 328 -19.53 -2.14 8.10
N PHE A 329 -18.61 -2.59 8.96
CA PHE A 329 -18.28 -4.00 9.14
C PHE A 329 -18.33 -4.34 10.64
N PRO A 330 -19.54 -4.64 11.19
CA PRO A 330 -19.71 -4.90 12.62
C PRO A 330 -19.02 -6.17 13.12
N ASP A 331 -18.52 -6.99 12.19
CA ASP A 331 -17.75 -8.22 12.44
C ASP A 331 -16.25 -8.04 12.23
N TYR A 332 -15.75 -6.80 12.16
CA TYR A 332 -14.34 -6.51 12.01
C TYR A 332 -13.64 -6.45 13.36
N TYR A 333 -13.00 -7.55 13.75
CA TYR A 333 -12.22 -7.71 14.96
C TYR A 333 -10.80 -8.10 14.62
N GLN A 334 -9.87 -7.89 15.58
CA GLN A 334 -8.50 -8.36 15.53
C GLN A 334 -8.34 -9.56 16.44
N SER A 335 -7.96 -10.71 15.88
CA SER A 335 -7.66 -11.91 16.67
C SER A 335 -6.27 -11.88 17.31
N TYR A 336 -5.46 -10.85 16.99
CA TYR A 336 -4.03 -10.77 17.32
C TYR A 336 -3.21 -11.97 16.81
N GLY A 337 -3.73 -12.74 15.85
CA GLY A 337 -2.98 -13.78 15.17
C GLY A 337 -1.75 -13.22 14.45
N LEU A 338 -1.90 -12.06 13.81
CA LEU A 338 -0.81 -11.19 13.37
C LEU A 338 -0.51 -10.18 14.49
N GLY A 339 0.42 -10.52 15.36
CA GLY A 339 0.81 -9.71 16.51
C GLY A 339 2.23 -9.14 16.40
N PHE A 340 2.72 -8.54 17.48
CA PHE A 340 4.04 -7.89 17.46
C PHE A 340 5.19 -8.86 17.15
N TYR A 341 5.11 -10.09 17.63
CA TYR A 341 6.11 -11.10 17.30
C TYR A 341 6.16 -11.34 15.78
N GLU A 342 5.00 -11.53 15.15
CA GLU A 342 4.88 -11.77 13.72
C GLU A 342 5.32 -10.55 12.89
N TYR A 343 5.05 -9.33 13.35
CA TYR A 343 5.55 -8.10 12.70
C TYR A 343 7.07 -7.98 12.78
N PHE A 344 7.67 -8.28 13.92
CA PHE A 344 9.13 -8.28 14.07
C PHE A 344 9.78 -9.35 13.19
N LEU A 345 9.22 -10.56 13.18
CA LEU A 345 9.71 -11.66 12.35
C LEU A 345 9.62 -11.31 10.85
N LEU A 346 8.49 -10.76 10.40
CA LEU A 346 8.32 -10.30 9.02
C LEU A 346 9.33 -9.20 8.66
N SER A 347 9.59 -8.25 9.57
CA SER A 347 10.59 -7.20 9.37
C SER A 347 11.97 -7.81 9.12
N GLU A 348 12.41 -8.72 9.98
CA GLU A 348 13.70 -9.40 9.85
C GLU A 348 13.79 -10.20 8.54
N GLU A 349 12.75 -10.94 8.20
CA GLU A 349 12.70 -11.79 7.00
C GLU A 349 12.72 -11.00 5.69
N MET A 350 12.20 -9.76 5.69
CA MET A 350 12.29 -8.83 4.56
C MET A 350 13.62 -8.05 4.55
N GLY A 351 14.41 -8.11 5.63
CA GLY A 351 15.61 -7.30 5.80
C GLY A 351 15.33 -5.83 6.13
N ALA A 352 14.12 -5.53 6.64
CA ALA A 352 13.67 -4.19 7.01
C ALA A 352 13.91 -3.92 8.50
N ALA A 353 14.26 -2.68 8.86
CA ALA A 353 14.31 -2.25 10.24
C ALA A 353 12.87 -2.17 10.82
N PRO A 354 12.57 -2.80 11.95
CA PRO A 354 11.27 -2.67 12.57
C PRO A 354 11.07 -1.26 13.15
N LEU A 355 9.88 -0.69 12.93
CA LEU A 355 9.44 0.59 13.51
C LEU A 355 8.05 0.41 14.13
N PRO A 356 7.98 -0.09 15.37
CA PRO A 356 6.73 -0.15 16.11
C PRO A 356 6.25 1.24 16.52
N ILE A 357 4.94 1.47 16.42
CA ILE A 357 4.26 2.67 16.92
C ILE A 357 3.43 2.30 18.13
N LEU A 358 3.57 3.04 19.23
CA LEU A 358 2.88 2.81 20.48
C LEU A 358 1.93 3.95 20.85
N ASN A 359 0.86 3.62 21.54
CA ASN A 359 -0.08 4.59 22.10
C ASN A 359 0.59 5.43 23.20
N CYS A 360 0.34 6.73 23.17
CA CYS A 360 0.89 7.70 24.14
C CYS A 360 -0.11 8.13 25.24
N GLY A 361 -1.16 7.33 25.49
CA GLY A 361 -2.23 7.66 26.43
C GLY A 361 -3.33 8.53 25.82
N LEU A 362 -3.38 8.65 24.47
CA LEU A 362 -4.44 9.31 23.74
C LEU A 362 -5.25 8.29 22.96
N SER A 363 -6.57 8.31 23.09
CA SER A 363 -7.48 7.71 22.13
C SER A 363 -7.63 8.62 20.92
N CYS A 364 -8.23 8.14 19.84
CA CYS A 364 -8.36 8.91 18.61
C CYS A 364 -9.06 10.26 18.83
N GLN A 365 -8.33 11.34 18.60
CA GLN A 365 -8.82 12.71 18.81
C GLN A 365 -9.89 13.11 17.76
N TYR A 366 -9.97 12.44 16.60
CA TYR A 366 -11.07 12.64 15.64
C TYR A 366 -12.42 12.16 16.18
N GLN A 367 -12.41 11.17 17.07
CA GLN A 367 -13.62 10.58 17.64
C GLN A 367 -13.90 11.03 19.07
N ASN A 368 -12.90 11.59 19.78
CA ASN A 368 -12.99 11.93 21.20
C ASN A 368 -12.54 13.36 21.45
N ASN A 369 -13.52 14.24 21.66
CA ASN A 369 -13.28 15.63 22.07
C ASN A 369 -13.26 15.83 23.60
N ASP A 370 -13.67 14.83 24.38
CA ASP A 370 -13.67 14.90 25.84
C ASP A 370 -12.25 14.58 26.35
N PRO A 371 -11.59 15.49 27.10
CA PRO A 371 -10.30 15.21 27.72
C PRO A 371 -10.29 13.97 28.62
N LYS A 372 -11.44 13.56 29.16
CA LYS A 372 -11.58 12.35 29.99
C LYS A 372 -11.45 11.04 29.20
N ALA A 373 -11.56 11.10 27.87
CA ALA A 373 -11.32 9.96 27.00
C ALA A 373 -9.82 9.60 26.89
N HIS A 374 -8.94 10.42 27.47
CA HIS A 374 -7.50 10.28 27.43
C HIS A 374 -6.94 10.04 28.82
N VAL A 375 -5.77 9.39 28.90
CA VAL A 375 -5.04 9.21 30.18
C VAL A 375 -4.54 10.57 30.67
N ALA A 376 -4.66 10.82 31.96
CA ALA A 376 -4.03 12.00 32.56
C ALA A 376 -2.49 11.88 32.49
N VAL A 377 -1.79 13.00 32.30
CA VAL A 377 -0.32 12.99 32.14
C VAL A 377 0.39 12.38 33.36
N CYS A 378 -0.19 12.52 34.56
CA CYS A 378 0.34 11.91 35.78
C CYS A 378 0.17 10.39 35.87
N ASP A 379 -0.65 9.79 35.00
CA ASP A 379 -1.00 8.36 35.03
C ASP A 379 -0.39 7.61 33.81
N LEU A 380 0.62 8.18 33.16
CA LEU A 380 1.27 7.61 31.96
C LEU A 380 2.26 6.47 32.29
N ASP A 381 2.57 6.20 33.53
CA ASP A 381 3.63 5.26 33.94
C ASP A 381 3.49 3.88 33.26
N ASN A 382 2.27 3.35 33.19
CA ASN A 382 2.01 2.06 32.52
C ASN A 382 2.30 2.09 31.02
N TYR A 383 1.95 3.18 30.35
CA TYR A 383 2.21 3.36 28.91
C TYR A 383 3.71 3.53 28.61
N ILE A 384 4.42 4.25 29.49
CA ILE A 384 5.88 4.38 29.40
C ILE A 384 6.55 3.03 29.66
N GLN A 385 6.06 2.27 30.66
CA GLN A 385 6.56 0.93 30.92
C GLN A 385 6.30 -0.01 29.73
N ASP A 386 5.15 0.12 29.04
CA ASP A 386 4.87 -0.65 27.82
C ASP A 386 5.91 -0.39 26.72
N ALA A 387 6.40 0.84 26.57
CA ALA A 387 7.46 1.17 25.64
C ALA A 387 8.82 0.56 26.04
N LEU A 388 9.18 0.61 27.34
CA LEU A 388 10.40 0.00 27.84
C LEU A 388 10.37 -1.53 27.72
N ASP A 389 9.23 -2.13 28.07
CA ASP A 389 9.00 -3.58 27.97
C ASP A 389 9.08 -4.06 26.50
N LEU A 390 8.60 -3.24 25.54
CA LEU A 390 8.71 -3.58 24.12
C LEU A 390 10.16 -3.57 23.65
N ILE A 391 10.96 -2.60 24.09
CA ILE A 391 12.38 -2.57 23.78
C ILE A 391 13.07 -3.81 24.38
N GLU A 392 12.72 -4.21 25.61
CA GLU A 392 13.21 -5.45 26.21
C GLU A 392 12.73 -6.69 25.45
N PHE A 393 11.46 -6.73 24.99
CA PHE A 393 10.96 -7.83 24.15
C PHE A 393 11.76 -7.95 22.86
N ALA A 394 12.04 -6.85 22.18
CA ALA A 394 12.76 -6.85 20.94
C ALA A 394 14.26 -7.12 21.09
N ASN A 395 14.92 -6.53 22.08
CA ASN A 395 16.38 -6.48 22.17
C ASN A 395 16.94 -7.16 23.44
N GLY A 396 16.11 -7.43 24.44
CA GLY A 396 16.54 -7.97 25.73
C GLY A 396 17.11 -9.39 25.63
N ASP A 397 18.00 -9.72 26.58
CA ASP A 397 18.54 -11.06 26.74
C ASP A 397 17.41 -12.06 27.10
N VAL A 398 17.58 -13.33 26.72
CA VAL A 398 16.61 -14.43 26.97
C VAL A 398 16.31 -14.67 28.47
N ASN A 399 17.16 -14.16 29.39
CA ASN A 399 16.97 -14.24 30.84
C ASN A 399 16.13 -13.07 31.38
N THR A 400 15.87 -12.04 30.58
CA THR A 400 14.95 -10.95 30.95
C THR A 400 13.50 -11.39 30.80
N LYS A 401 12.57 -10.69 31.44
CA LYS A 401 11.16 -11.05 31.41
C LYS A 401 10.62 -11.14 29.96
N TRP A 402 10.82 -10.09 29.19
CA TRP A 402 10.23 -9.99 27.84
C TRP A 402 11.13 -10.63 26.76
N GLY A 403 12.45 -10.64 26.94
CA GLY A 403 13.36 -11.43 26.10
C GLY A 403 13.09 -12.93 26.20
N LYS A 404 12.67 -13.42 27.38
CA LYS A 404 12.23 -14.80 27.56
C LYS A 404 10.94 -15.08 26.79
N VAL A 405 9.95 -14.19 26.82
CA VAL A 405 8.70 -14.34 26.05
C VAL A 405 9.01 -14.48 24.56
N ARG A 406 9.88 -13.61 24.02
CA ARG A 406 10.34 -13.72 22.62
C ARG A 406 10.99 -15.07 22.34
N ALA A 407 11.89 -15.53 23.21
CA ALA A 407 12.59 -16.81 23.05
C ALA A 407 11.62 -17.99 23.12
N ASP A 408 10.67 -17.99 24.05
CA ASP A 408 9.63 -19.02 24.17
C ASP A 408 8.70 -19.08 22.94
N MET A 409 8.55 -17.97 22.21
CA MET A 409 7.85 -17.91 20.92
C MET A 409 8.70 -18.39 19.74
N GLY A 410 9.95 -18.81 19.96
CA GLY A 410 10.82 -19.42 18.95
C GLY A 410 11.94 -18.51 18.41
N HIS A 411 12.08 -17.28 18.92
CA HIS A 411 13.12 -16.35 18.45
C HIS A 411 14.03 -15.88 19.61
N PRO A 412 15.07 -16.67 20.01
CA PRO A 412 15.97 -16.29 21.10
C PRO A 412 16.88 -15.10 20.78
N ALA A 413 17.20 -14.87 19.50
CA ALA A 413 18.01 -13.73 19.08
C ALA A 413 17.25 -12.39 19.19
N PRO A 414 17.93 -11.25 19.41
CA PRO A 414 17.29 -9.94 19.39
C PRO A 414 16.88 -9.55 17.95
N PHE A 415 15.78 -8.82 17.81
CA PHE A 415 15.29 -8.24 16.55
C PHE A 415 16.04 -6.97 16.13
N ASN A 416 16.98 -6.48 16.94
CA ASN A 416 17.79 -5.28 16.69
C ASN A 416 16.94 -4.01 16.46
N LEU A 417 15.93 -3.80 17.28
CA LEU A 417 15.09 -2.60 17.29
C LEU A 417 15.98 -1.35 17.48
N LYS A 418 15.81 -0.38 16.61
CA LYS A 418 16.57 0.90 16.61
C LYS A 418 15.65 2.11 16.66
N PHE A 419 14.39 1.95 16.35
CA PHE A 419 13.41 3.02 16.20
C PHE A 419 12.12 2.66 16.92
N ILE A 420 11.51 3.65 17.59
CA ILE A 420 10.19 3.53 18.20
C ILE A 420 9.40 4.81 17.96
N GLY A 421 8.16 4.67 17.53
CA GLY A 421 7.22 5.78 17.41
C GLY A 421 6.32 5.84 18.63
N ILE A 422 6.06 7.03 19.14
CA ILE A 422 5.18 7.29 20.28
C ILE A 422 4.05 8.20 19.83
N GLY A 423 2.84 7.65 19.79
CA GLY A 423 1.66 8.31 19.26
C GLY A 423 1.55 8.22 17.73
N ASN A 424 0.33 8.41 17.21
CA ASN A 424 0.01 8.44 15.80
C ASN A 424 -0.93 9.61 15.52
N GLU A 425 -0.60 10.49 14.58
CA GLU A 425 -1.42 11.64 14.15
C GLU A 425 -1.95 12.56 15.27
N GLN A 426 -1.46 12.47 16.49
CA GLN A 426 -1.90 13.30 17.58
C GLN A 426 -1.57 14.77 17.35
N TRP A 427 -2.43 15.67 17.87
CA TRP A 427 -2.26 17.11 17.73
C TRP A 427 -2.54 17.86 19.03
N GLY A 428 -2.37 19.19 18.99
CA GLY A 428 -2.57 20.08 20.13
C GLY A 428 -1.44 19.96 21.15
N LYS A 429 -1.60 20.65 22.28
CA LYS A 429 -0.66 20.61 23.41
C LYS A 429 -0.64 19.27 24.15
N GLU A 430 -1.73 18.55 24.03
CA GLU A 430 -1.94 17.26 24.68
C GLU A 430 -0.90 16.23 24.25
N TYR A 431 -0.42 16.32 23.00
CA TYR A 431 0.56 15.38 22.49
C TYR A 431 1.98 15.61 23.02
N PRO A 432 2.63 16.79 22.84
CA PRO A 432 3.98 17.01 23.38
C PRO A 432 4.06 16.89 24.91
N GLU A 433 3.00 17.22 25.67
CA GLU A 433 2.93 17.04 27.12
C GLU A 433 3.05 15.54 27.51
N ARG A 434 2.52 14.62 26.67
CA ARG A 434 2.63 13.17 26.87
C ARG A 434 3.92 12.59 26.30
N LEU A 435 4.36 13.06 25.14
CA LEU A 435 5.58 12.57 24.49
C LEU A 435 6.84 12.83 25.33
N GLU A 436 6.90 13.97 26.05
CA GLU A 436 8.08 14.38 26.82
C GLU A 436 8.49 13.36 27.88
N PRO A 437 7.61 12.82 28.76
CA PRO A 437 7.98 11.78 29.73
C PRO A 437 8.44 10.47 29.05
N PHE A 438 7.87 10.06 27.92
CA PHE A 438 8.39 8.90 27.16
C PHE A 438 9.82 9.13 26.69
N ILE A 439 10.11 10.29 26.09
CA ILE A 439 11.45 10.64 25.62
C ILE A 439 12.45 10.57 26.78
N LYS A 440 12.09 11.13 27.95
CA LYS A 440 12.96 11.12 29.13
C LYS A 440 13.24 9.69 29.61
N ALA A 441 12.22 8.85 29.70
CA ALA A 441 12.34 7.48 30.18
C ALA A 441 13.15 6.61 29.21
N ILE A 442 12.80 6.65 27.91
CA ILE A 442 13.48 5.84 26.88
C ILE A 442 14.95 6.25 26.78
N ARG A 443 15.27 7.54 26.70
CA ARG A 443 16.68 7.98 26.63
C ARG A 443 17.50 7.66 27.88
N LYS A 444 16.87 7.58 29.05
CA LYS A 444 17.55 7.16 30.28
C LYS A 444 17.89 5.68 30.26
N ALA A 445 16.97 4.83 29.79
CA ALA A 445 17.13 3.38 29.80
C ALA A 445 17.83 2.84 28.53
N HIS A 446 17.51 3.43 27.36
CA HIS A 446 17.89 2.97 26.04
C HIS A 446 18.30 4.15 25.13
N PRO A 447 19.46 4.79 25.41
CA PRO A 447 19.92 5.97 24.66
C PRO A 447 20.21 5.68 23.17
N GLU A 448 20.37 4.42 22.80
CA GLU A 448 20.60 3.93 21.44
C GLU A 448 19.33 3.94 20.57
N ILE A 449 18.14 3.98 21.18
CA ILE A 449 16.85 3.95 20.49
C ILE A 449 16.47 5.35 19.99
N LYS A 450 16.21 5.46 18.71
CA LYS A 450 15.73 6.69 18.06
C LYS A 450 14.21 6.81 18.20
N ILE A 451 13.75 7.99 18.58
CA ILE A 451 12.34 8.26 18.87
C ILE A 451 11.73 9.04 17.71
N VAL A 452 10.62 8.51 17.19
CA VAL A 452 9.80 9.15 16.17
C VAL A 452 8.60 9.82 16.86
N GLY A 453 8.46 11.13 16.67
CA GLY A 453 7.29 11.90 17.09
C GLY A 453 6.44 12.30 15.90
N SER A 454 5.18 12.69 16.12
CA SER A 454 4.22 13.06 15.08
C SER A 454 4.14 14.59 14.89
N SER A 455 3.96 15.03 13.65
CA SER A 455 3.60 16.43 13.32
C SER A 455 2.09 16.64 13.19
N GLY A 456 1.29 15.66 13.61
CA GLY A 456 -0.16 15.66 13.46
C GLY A 456 -0.63 15.02 12.16
N PRO A 457 -1.95 15.10 11.88
CA PRO A 457 -2.56 14.39 10.74
C PRO A 457 -2.39 15.10 9.39
N ASN A 458 -1.75 16.27 9.37
CA ASN A 458 -1.58 17.09 8.17
C ASN A 458 -0.14 17.55 8.02
N SER A 459 0.27 17.77 6.79
CA SER A 459 1.60 18.22 6.42
C SER A 459 1.75 19.76 6.39
N GLU A 460 0.75 20.49 6.81
CA GLU A 460 0.70 21.97 6.82
C GLU A 460 -0.47 22.45 7.68
N GLY A 461 -0.45 23.72 8.07
CA GLY A 461 -1.49 24.36 8.85
C GLY A 461 -1.23 24.33 10.35
N LYS A 462 -2.23 24.74 11.15
CA LYS A 462 -2.10 25.06 12.58
C LYS A 462 -1.45 23.96 13.41
N GLU A 463 -1.87 22.71 13.25
CA GLU A 463 -1.36 21.56 14.02
C GLU A 463 0.10 21.28 13.66
N PHE A 464 0.42 21.24 12.38
CA PHE A 464 1.76 21.04 11.85
C PHE A 464 2.72 22.17 12.30
N ASP A 465 2.29 23.43 12.15
CA ASP A 465 3.08 24.62 12.50
C ASP A 465 3.35 24.70 14.01
N TYR A 466 2.46 24.14 14.84
CA TYR A 466 2.65 24.04 16.29
C TYR A 466 3.58 22.87 16.65
N LEU A 467 3.37 21.68 16.07
CA LEU A 467 4.04 20.46 16.50
C LEU A 467 5.50 20.36 16.04
N TRP A 468 5.84 20.87 14.84
CA TRP A 468 7.24 20.83 14.37
C TRP A 468 8.22 21.53 15.33
N PRO A 469 7.97 22.78 15.80
CA PRO A 469 8.80 23.42 16.85
C PRO A 469 8.85 22.61 18.15
N GLU A 470 7.73 21.98 18.56
CA GLU A 470 7.68 21.13 19.75
C GLU A 470 8.54 19.87 19.59
N MET A 471 8.50 19.18 18.45
CA MET A 471 9.38 18.05 18.16
C MET A 471 10.86 18.46 18.21
N LYS A 472 11.20 19.65 17.71
CA LYS A 472 12.55 20.22 17.83
C LYS A 472 12.92 20.53 19.26
N ARG A 473 12.01 21.12 20.07
CA ARG A 473 12.20 21.41 21.51
C ARG A 473 12.46 20.12 22.29
N LEU A 474 11.66 19.08 22.05
CA LEU A 474 11.76 17.75 22.67
C LEU A 474 12.94 16.95 22.17
N LYS A 475 13.59 17.39 21.07
CA LYS A 475 14.70 16.72 20.40
C LYS A 475 14.30 15.31 19.92
N ALA A 476 13.10 15.13 19.37
CA ALA A 476 12.77 13.91 18.65
C ALA A 476 13.83 13.64 17.59
N ASP A 477 14.13 12.37 17.32
CA ASP A 477 15.12 12.02 16.28
C ASP A 477 14.54 12.16 14.88
N LEU A 478 13.27 11.74 14.72
CA LEU A 478 12.50 11.90 13.49
C LEU A 478 11.13 12.49 13.81
N VAL A 479 10.57 13.16 12.79
CA VAL A 479 9.19 13.68 12.82
C VAL A 479 8.40 13.01 11.71
N ASP A 480 7.32 12.38 12.08
CA ASP A 480 6.40 11.68 11.19
C ASP A 480 5.43 12.68 10.57
N GLU A 481 5.50 12.86 9.25
CA GLU A 481 4.65 13.72 8.45
C GLU A 481 3.67 12.88 7.62
N HIS A 482 2.38 13.23 7.67
CA HIS A 482 1.32 12.56 6.95
C HIS A 482 0.68 13.48 5.92
N PHE A 483 0.47 12.98 4.69
CA PHE A 483 -0.17 13.76 3.63
C PHE A 483 -0.92 12.91 2.62
N TYR A 484 -2.24 12.95 2.75
CA TYR A 484 -3.19 12.48 1.76
C TYR A 484 -3.72 13.70 1.01
N ARG A 485 -3.16 14.00 -0.15
CA ARG A 485 -3.36 15.26 -0.84
C ARG A 485 -3.77 15.07 -2.30
N PRO A 486 -4.44 16.07 -2.92
CA PRO A 486 -4.82 15.99 -4.32
C PRO A 486 -3.60 16.11 -5.25
N GLU A 487 -3.79 15.73 -6.51
CA GLU A 487 -2.79 15.78 -7.59
C GLU A 487 -2.05 17.12 -7.69
N SER A 488 -2.80 18.23 -7.61
CA SER A 488 -2.21 19.59 -7.68
C SER A 488 -1.23 19.88 -6.56
N TRP A 489 -1.45 19.32 -5.37
CA TRP A 489 -0.53 19.47 -4.25
C TRP A 489 0.79 18.72 -4.53
N PHE A 490 0.72 17.46 -4.98
CA PHE A 490 1.92 16.68 -5.31
C PHE A 490 2.78 17.38 -6.38
N LEU A 491 2.15 17.92 -7.43
CA LEU A 491 2.84 18.70 -8.46
C LEU A 491 3.54 19.94 -7.89
N ALA A 492 2.94 20.61 -6.92
CA ALA A 492 3.49 21.84 -6.33
C ALA A 492 4.61 21.57 -5.30
N GLN A 493 4.77 20.33 -4.80
CA GLN A 493 5.64 20.03 -3.67
C GLN A 493 7.00 19.42 -4.03
N GLY A 494 7.42 19.46 -5.29
CA GLY A 494 8.71 18.93 -5.71
C GLY A 494 9.93 19.53 -5.00
N ALA A 495 9.80 20.74 -4.43
CA ALA A 495 10.85 21.43 -3.66
C ALA A 495 10.57 21.49 -2.13
N ARG A 496 9.58 20.73 -1.62
CA ARG A 496 9.12 20.82 -0.23
C ARG A 496 10.24 20.82 0.80
N TYR A 497 11.18 19.91 0.69
CA TYR A 497 12.23 19.71 1.68
C TYR A 497 13.52 20.48 1.42
N ASP A 498 13.61 21.25 0.32
CA ASP A 498 14.84 21.96 -0.06
C ASP A 498 15.30 22.99 1.00
N ASN A 499 14.37 23.56 1.77
CA ASN A 499 14.62 24.59 2.76
C ASN A 499 14.44 24.13 4.23
N TYR A 500 14.25 22.85 4.50
CA TYR A 500 14.15 22.35 5.88
C TYR A 500 15.47 22.51 6.64
N ASP A 501 15.38 22.72 7.95
CA ASP A 501 16.54 22.83 8.85
C ASP A 501 17.29 21.49 8.96
N ARG A 502 18.48 21.42 8.37
CA ARG A 502 19.31 20.20 8.36
C ARG A 502 19.86 19.81 9.74
N LYS A 503 19.81 20.73 10.72
CA LYS A 503 20.33 20.49 12.09
C LYS A 503 19.25 19.98 13.05
N GLY A 504 17.99 20.05 12.66
CA GLY A 504 16.86 19.59 13.45
C GLY A 504 16.60 18.09 13.34
N PRO A 505 15.45 17.64 13.87
CA PRO A 505 14.95 16.27 13.65
C PRO A 505 14.88 15.95 12.15
N LYS A 506 15.01 14.67 11.83
CA LYS A 506 14.86 14.17 10.47
C LYS A 506 13.39 13.93 10.13
N VAL A 507 13.08 13.87 8.84
CA VAL A 507 11.72 13.61 8.37
C VAL A 507 11.52 12.12 8.15
N PHE A 508 10.41 11.64 8.63
CA PHE A 508 9.76 10.42 8.21
C PHE A 508 8.45 10.80 7.49
N ALA A 509 8.36 10.60 6.20
CA ALA A 509 7.12 10.71 5.45
C ALA A 509 6.33 9.40 5.65
N GLY A 510 5.67 9.28 6.81
CA GLY A 510 5.21 7.99 7.34
C GLY A 510 3.90 7.50 6.80
N GLU A 511 3.04 8.41 6.31
CA GLU A 511 1.83 8.05 5.59
C GLU A 511 1.60 9.04 4.45
N TYR A 512 1.59 8.55 3.22
CA TYR A 512 1.23 9.39 2.08
C TYR A 512 0.64 8.60 0.94
N ALA A 513 -0.28 9.25 0.23
CA ALA A 513 -0.78 8.84 -1.08
C ALA A 513 -1.32 10.04 -1.84
N CYS A 514 -1.20 10.02 -3.16
CA CYS A 514 -1.84 10.99 -4.02
C CYS A 514 -3.32 10.63 -4.19
N HIS A 515 -4.21 11.48 -3.66
CA HIS A 515 -5.65 11.36 -3.83
C HIS A 515 -6.06 11.94 -5.18
N GLY A 516 -6.41 11.07 -6.12
CA GLY A 516 -6.90 11.47 -7.43
C GLY A 516 -8.24 12.19 -7.38
N LYS A 517 -8.67 12.71 -8.53
CA LYS A 517 -9.97 13.36 -8.68
C LYS A 517 -11.08 12.32 -8.80
N GLY A 518 -12.23 12.58 -8.18
CA GLY A 518 -13.45 11.79 -8.34
C GLY A 518 -13.42 10.45 -7.63
N LYS A 519 -13.93 9.38 -8.30
CA LYS A 519 -14.21 8.07 -7.69
C LYS A 519 -13.03 7.09 -7.70
N LYS A 520 -11.99 7.35 -8.51
CA LYS A 520 -10.84 6.46 -8.69
C LYS A 520 -9.63 7.09 -8.04
N TRP A 521 -9.21 6.52 -6.91
CA TRP A 521 -8.03 7.01 -6.20
C TRP A 521 -6.75 6.29 -6.62
N ASN A 522 -6.79 4.97 -6.84
CA ASN A 522 -5.68 4.28 -7.49
C ASN A 522 -5.81 4.41 -8.99
N HIS A 523 -4.86 5.08 -9.62
CA HIS A 523 -4.76 5.25 -11.07
C HIS A 523 -3.36 5.71 -11.45
N TYR A 524 -2.98 5.49 -12.69
CA TYR A 524 -1.63 5.74 -13.15
C TYR A 524 -1.17 7.20 -12.94
N HIS A 525 -2.07 8.18 -13.13
CA HIS A 525 -1.69 9.59 -12.91
C HIS A 525 -1.25 9.86 -11.48
N ALA A 526 -1.97 9.33 -10.48
CA ALA A 526 -1.57 9.45 -9.08
C ALA A 526 -0.17 8.85 -8.84
N ALA A 527 0.09 7.66 -9.35
CA ALA A 527 1.40 7.01 -9.24
C ALA A 527 2.53 7.82 -9.90
N LEU A 528 2.28 8.43 -11.07
CA LEU A 528 3.24 9.30 -11.74
C LEU A 528 3.57 10.54 -10.88
N LEU A 529 2.57 11.14 -10.24
CA LEU A 529 2.77 12.31 -9.37
C LEU A 529 3.49 11.94 -8.06
N GLU A 530 3.23 10.75 -7.53
CA GLU A 530 4.01 10.19 -6.42
C GLU A 530 5.48 9.99 -6.83
N ALA A 531 5.73 9.45 -8.02
CA ALA A 531 7.09 9.30 -8.56
C ALA A 531 7.80 10.66 -8.71
N ALA A 532 7.09 11.68 -9.20
CA ALA A 532 7.60 13.04 -9.32
C ALA A 532 7.96 13.63 -7.94
N PHE A 533 7.07 13.51 -6.96
CA PHE A 533 7.28 13.97 -5.59
C PHE A 533 8.47 13.26 -4.92
N MET A 534 8.61 11.94 -5.11
CA MET A 534 9.69 11.15 -4.52
C MET A 534 11.08 11.56 -5.02
N THR A 535 11.21 12.20 -6.18
CA THR A 535 12.50 12.82 -6.59
C THR A 535 12.94 13.89 -5.60
N GLY A 536 11.98 14.63 -5.01
CA GLY A 536 12.22 15.62 -3.96
C GLY A 536 12.64 14.99 -2.63
N LEU A 537 12.03 13.85 -2.25
CA LEU A 537 12.44 13.08 -1.07
C LEU A 537 13.88 12.61 -1.21
N GLU A 538 14.22 11.97 -2.34
CA GLU A 538 15.55 11.42 -2.60
C GLU A 538 16.63 12.51 -2.66
N ARG A 539 16.36 13.62 -3.34
CA ARG A 539 17.29 14.75 -3.41
C ARG A 539 17.64 15.30 -2.03
N ASN A 540 16.71 15.23 -1.08
CA ASN A 540 16.83 15.71 0.28
C ASN A 540 17.10 14.59 1.30
N ALA A 541 17.84 13.55 0.95
CA ALA A 541 18.15 12.42 1.83
C ALA A 541 18.95 12.80 3.10
N ASP A 542 19.47 14.01 3.18
CA ASP A 542 20.09 14.56 4.39
C ASP A 542 19.08 14.99 5.45
N ILE A 543 17.82 15.18 5.06
CA ILE A 543 16.71 15.50 5.97
C ILE A 543 15.63 14.42 5.96
N VAL A 544 15.27 13.84 4.81
CA VAL A 544 14.29 12.76 4.70
C VAL A 544 14.99 11.42 4.86
N HIS A 545 14.74 10.73 5.96
CA HIS A 545 15.40 9.45 6.28
C HIS A 545 14.52 8.24 6.05
N MET A 546 13.18 8.43 5.99
CA MET A 546 12.20 7.37 5.77
C MET A 546 11.01 7.89 4.99
N ALA A 547 10.42 7.03 4.16
CA ALA A 547 9.18 7.28 3.46
C ALA A 547 8.40 5.96 3.28
N THR A 548 7.11 5.96 3.60
CA THR A 548 6.23 4.79 3.51
C THR A 548 4.88 5.19 2.93
N TYR A 549 4.47 4.52 1.84
CA TYR A 549 3.16 4.69 1.24
C TYR A 549 2.07 4.06 2.13
N ALA A 550 0.91 4.68 2.22
CA ALA A 550 -0.22 4.23 3.04
C ALA A 550 -1.58 4.47 2.37
N PRO A 551 -2.59 3.58 2.64
CA PRO A 551 -2.47 2.27 3.25
C PRO A 551 -1.87 1.21 2.33
N LEU A 552 -1.53 0.05 2.92
CA LEU A 552 -0.81 -1.02 2.22
C LEU A 552 -1.73 -1.98 1.48
N PHE A 553 -2.78 -2.48 2.14
CA PHE A 553 -3.63 -3.56 1.66
C PHE A 553 -5.11 -3.21 1.68
N ALA A 554 -5.86 -3.69 0.68
CA ALA A 554 -7.31 -3.68 0.70
C ALA A 554 -7.91 -4.96 0.12
N HIS A 555 -8.78 -5.63 0.90
CA HIS A 555 -9.64 -6.68 0.38
C HIS A 555 -10.73 -6.06 -0.50
N VAL A 556 -10.92 -6.56 -1.72
CA VAL A 556 -11.86 -5.97 -2.71
C VAL A 556 -13.30 -5.88 -2.22
N GLU A 557 -13.72 -6.78 -1.31
CA GLU A 557 -15.04 -6.75 -0.69
C GLU A 557 -15.05 -6.06 0.68
N GLY A 558 -13.89 -5.89 1.32
CA GLY A 558 -13.75 -5.35 2.67
C GLY A 558 -13.24 -3.91 2.78
N TRP A 559 -12.88 -3.29 1.67
CA TRP A 559 -12.31 -1.95 1.70
C TRP A 559 -13.28 -0.89 2.23
N GLN A 560 -12.74 0.05 2.99
CA GLN A 560 -13.43 1.24 3.51
C GLN A 560 -12.69 2.53 3.14
N TRP A 561 -11.38 2.43 2.97
CA TRP A 561 -10.48 3.51 2.57
C TRP A 561 -9.78 3.18 1.25
N ARG A 562 -9.47 4.17 0.45
CA ARG A 562 -8.65 4.16 -0.78
C ARG A 562 -7.87 5.47 -0.89
N PRO A 563 -6.71 5.52 -1.59
CA PRO A 563 -6.07 4.45 -2.38
C PRO A 563 -5.31 3.46 -1.50
N ASP A 564 -5.00 2.27 -2.05
CA ASP A 564 -4.23 1.21 -1.39
C ASP A 564 -3.16 0.66 -2.32
N MET A 565 -2.01 0.25 -1.79
CA MET A 565 -0.87 -0.15 -2.62
C MET A 565 -1.08 -1.52 -3.27
N ILE A 566 -1.73 -2.45 -2.57
CA ILE A 566 -2.01 -3.82 -3.02
C ILE A 566 -3.47 -4.16 -2.74
N TRP A 567 -4.19 -4.56 -3.78
CA TRP A 567 -5.55 -5.08 -3.66
C TRP A 567 -5.56 -6.60 -3.73
N PHE A 568 -6.47 -7.24 -3.03
CA PHE A 568 -6.55 -8.70 -3.00
C PHE A 568 -7.98 -9.21 -2.80
N ASP A 569 -8.21 -10.46 -3.24
CA ASP A 569 -9.38 -11.27 -2.91
C ASP A 569 -8.94 -12.52 -2.14
N ASN A 570 -9.82 -13.49 -2.00
CA ASN A 570 -9.51 -14.73 -1.27
C ASN A 570 -8.49 -15.64 -1.97
N LEU A 571 -8.15 -15.40 -3.23
CA LEU A 571 -7.27 -16.26 -4.02
C LEU A 571 -6.07 -15.52 -4.63
N ASN A 572 -6.22 -14.24 -4.94
CA ASN A 572 -5.30 -13.49 -5.77
C ASN A 572 -4.96 -12.14 -5.14
N SER A 573 -3.87 -11.55 -5.59
CA SER A 573 -3.49 -10.18 -5.27
C SER A 573 -3.03 -9.44 -6.52
N VAL A 574 -3.16 -8.11 -6.50
CA VAL A 574 -2.74 -7.24 -7.59
C VAL A 574 -1.92 -6.07 -7.03
N ARG A 575 -0.82 -5.79 -7.69
CA ARG A 575 0.08 -4.66 -7.43
C ARG A 575 -0.39 -3.46 -8.24
N THR A 576 -0.71 -2.36 -7.58
CA THR A 576 -1.12 -1.11 -8.24
C THR A 576 0.06 -0.43 -8.95
N THR A 577 -0.21 0.59 -9.73
CA THR A 577 0.86 1.40 -10.33
C THR A 577 1.67 2.14 -9.27
N SER A 578 1.06 2.57 -8.16
CA SER A 578 1.76 3.14 -6.99
C SER A 578 2.74 2.12 -6.37
N TYR A 579 2.39 0.84 -6.30
CA TYR A 579 3.30 -0.22 -5.84
C TYR A 579 4.59 -0.21 -6.65
N TYR A 580 4.49 -0.19 -7.99
CA TYR A 580 5.67 -0.21 -8.85
C TYR A 580 6.54 1.04 -8.72
N VAL A 581 5.95 2.20 -8.43
CA VAL A 581 6.71 3.42 -8.12
C VAL A 581 7.53 3.22 -6.86
N GLN A 582 6.93 2.74 -5.76
CA GLN A 582 7.63 2.47 -4.50
C GLN A 582 8.76 1.43 -4.70
N GLN A 583 8.47 0.35 -5.42
CA GLN A 583 9.45 -0.68 -5.74
C GLN A 583 10.64 -0.14 -6.54
N LEU A 584 10.39 0.67 -7.59
CA LEU A 584 11.45 1.25 -8.40
C LEU A 584 12.37 2.17 -7.60
N TYR A 585 11.81 2.94 -6.67
CA TYR A 585 12.63 3.78 -5.78
C TYR A 585 13.43 2.93 -4.79
N ALA A 586 12.82 1.97 -4.13
CA ALA A 586 13.47 1.14 -3.12
C ALA A 586 14.62 0.27 -3.72
N GLN A 587 14.37 -0.37 -4.87
CA GLN A 587 15.36 -1.20 -5.54
C GLN A 587 16.50 -0.41 -6.20
N ASN A 588 16.28 0.88 -6.47
CA ASN A 588 17.25 1.76 -7.15
C ASN A 588 17.63 2.98 -6.28
N LYS A 589 17.66 2.82 -4.94
CA LYS A 589 17.91 3.95 -4.04
C LYS A 589 19.35 4.47 -4.05
N GLY A 590 20.34 3.64 -4.45
CA GLY A 590 21.76 3.99 -4.36
C GLY A 590 22.24 4.20 -2.92
N THR A 591 23.44 4.77 -2.77
CA THR A 591 24.07 5.04 -1.46
C THR A 591 24.24 6.53 -1.18
N ASN A 592 24.40 7.35 -2.21
CA ASN A 592 24.58 8.81 -2.09
C ASN A 592 23.83 9.56 -3.17
N VAL A 593 23.27 10.68 -2.79
CA VAL A 593 22.70 11.66 -3.73
C VAL A 593 23.80 12.28 -4.60
N LEU A 594 23.51 12.48 -5.87
CA LEU A 594 24.32 13.30 -6.77
C LEU A 594 23.57 14.61 -7.06
N PRO A 595 24.24 15.77 -6.98
CA PRO A 595 23.62 17.00 -7.42
C PRO A 595 23.24 16.93 -8.89
N LEU A 596 21.95 17.13 -9.17
CA LEU A 596 21.36 17.15 -10.51
C LEU A 596 20.64 18.49 -10.72
N THR A 597 20.96 19.16 -11.80
CA THR A 597 20.35 20.48 -12.12
C THR A 597 19.97 20.59 -13.60
N MET A 598 18.95 21.37 -13.87
CA MET A 598 18.59 21.89 -15.17
C MET A 598 18.63 23.42 -15.10
N ASN A 599 19.39 24.07 -16.00
CA ASN A 599 19.61 25.52 -15.95
C ASN A 599 20.11 26.00 -14.57
N LYS A 600 21.00 25.24 -13.93
CA LYS A 600 21.58 25.48 -12.59
C LYS A 600 20.58 25.48 -11.43
N LYS A 601 19.36 24.96 -11.62
CA LYS A 601 18.32 24.80 -10.59
C LYS A 601 17.98 23.34 -10.41
N ASN A 602 17.56 22.94 -9.20
CA ASN A 602 16.99 21.63 -8.95
C ASN A 602 15.80 21.37 -9.88
N VAL A 603 15.59 20.13 -10.28
CA VAL A 603 14.51 19.76 -11.21
C VAL A 603 13.30 19.31 -10.39
N THR A 604 12.36 20.23 -10.22
CA THR A 604 11.25 20.13 -9.25
C THR A 604 9.87 20.35 -9.87
N GLY A 605 9.78 20.35 -11.20
CA GLY A 605 8.55 20.71 -11.91
C GLY A 605 8.24 22.21 -11.91
N ALA A 606 9.20 23.04 -11.51
CA ALA A 606 9.04 24.51 -11.49
C ALA A 606 8.79 25.07 -12.89
N GLU A 607 8.30 26.31 -12.94
CA GLU A 607 8.07 27.03 -14.18
C GLU A 607 9.35 27.03 -15.07
N GLY A 608 9.18 26.72 -16.35
CA GLY A 608 10.28 26.58 -17.31
C GLY A 608 11.00 25.23 -17.28
N GLN A 609 10.55 24.27 -16.44
CA GLN A 609 11.08 22.89 -16.42
C GLN A 609 10.19 21.88 -17.15
N ASN A 610 9.21 22.32 -17.91
CA ASN A 610 8.39 21.51 -18.82
C ASN A 610 7.71 20.29 -18.17
N GLY A 611 7.39 20.39 -16.85
CA GLY A 611 6.79 19.29 -16.09
C GLY A 611 7.77 18.16 -15.76
N LEU A 612 9.08 18.40 -15.85
CA LEU A 612 10.11 17.44 -15.48
C LEU A 612 10.44 17.53 -13.98
N PHE A 613 10.54 16.35 -13.35
CA PHE A 613 11.05 16.15 -12.00
C PHE A 613 12.21 15.14 -12.09
N ALA A 614 13.31 15.38 -11.39
CA ALA A 614 14.44 14.47 -11.46
C ALA A 614 15.27 14.44 -10.18
N SER A 615 15.86 13.27 -9.93
CA SER A 615 16.92 13.05 -8.93
C SER A 615 17.99 12.13 -9.50
N ALA A 616 19.18 12.19 -8.93
CA ALA A 616 20.29 11.30 -9.29
C ALA A 616 20.99 10.80 -8.04
N VAL A 617 21.40 9.53 -8.08
CA VAL A 617 22.12 8.87 -7.00
C VAL A 617 23.28 8.04 -7.54
N PHE A 618 24.25 7.79 -6.67
CA PHE A 618 25.34 6.86 -6.92
C PHE A 618 25.21 5.67 -5.97
N ASP A 619 25.27 4.47 -6.51
CA ASP A 619 25.38 3.23 -5.77
C ASP A 619 26.86 2.82 -5.72
N LYS A 620 27.50 3.00 -4.54
CA LYS A 620 28.91 2.67 -4.37
C LYS A 620 29.18 1.17 -4.46
N ASP A 621 28.21 0.36 -4.01
CA ASP A 621 28.38 -1.08 -3.92
C ASP A 621 28.34 -1.72 -5.31
N LYS A 622 27.50 -1.19 -6.19
CA LYS A 622 27.35 -1.63 -7.59
C LYS A 622 28.16 -0.81 -8.59
N ASN A 623 28.76 0.30 -8.13
CA ASN A 623 29.42 1.31 -8.96
C ASN A 623 28.51 1.83 -10.09
N GLU A 624 27.24 2.13 -9.76
CA GLU A 624 26.21 2.56 -10.68
C GLU A 624 25.81 4.02 -10.47
N LEU A 625 25.64 4.75 -11.57
CA LEU A 625 24.98 6.05 -11.63
C LEU A 625 23.52 5.80 -11.99
N ILE A 626 22.60 6.29 -11.16
CA ILE A 626 21.16 6.06 -11.32
C ILE A 626 20.48 7.42 -11.40
N VAL A 627 19.72 7.64 -12.47
CA VAL A 627 18.95 8.89 -12.68
C VAL A 627 17.48 8.56 -12.83
N LYS A 628 16.65 9.18 -12.00
CA LYS A 628 15.19 9.05 -12.02
C LYS A 628 14.59 10.32 -12.60
N VAL A 629 13.73 10.18 -13.63
CA VAL A 629 13.07 11.31 -14.29
C VAL A 629 11.59 11.01 -14.44
N ALA A 630 10.74 11.92 -13.97
CA ALA A 630 9.31 11.89 -14.24
C ALA A 630 8.95 13.03 -15.20
N ASN A 631 8.35 12.69 -16.34
CA ASN A 631 7.70 13.62 -17.24
C ASN A 631 6.21 13.63 -16.94
N THR A 632 5.73 14.65 -16.24
CA THR A 632 4.31 14.81 -15.89
C THR A 632 3.51 15.56 -16.97
N SER A 633 4.19 16.02 -18.03
CA SER A 633 3.56 16.76 -19.14
C SER A 633 2.91 15.84 -20.16
N ALA A 634 2.00 16.41 -20.95
CA ALA A 634 1.34 15.73 -22.07
C ALA A 634 2.18 15.73 -23.36
N THR A 635 3.44 16.17 -23.31
CA THR A 635 4.33 16.29 -24.49
C THR A 635 5.59 15.47 -24.31
N ILE A 636 6.17 15.04 -25.44
CA ILE A 636 7.50 14.44 -25.46
C ILE A 636 8.51 15.48 -24.97
N GLN A 637 9.39 15.08 -24.06
CA GLN A 637 10.48 15.90 -23.57
C GLN A 637 11.82 15.34 -24.06
N PRO A 638 12.52 16.02 -24.99
CA PRO A 638 13.91 15.70 -25.29
C PRO A 638 14.76 15.99 -24.05
N ILE A 639 15.47 14.99 -23.54
CA ILE A 639 16.36 15.13 -22.38
C ILE A 639 17.79 14.71 -22.73
N THR A 640 18.77 15.39 -22.17
CA THR A 640 20.17 15.02 -22.20
C THR A 640 20.68 14.86 -20.79
N LEU A 641 21.10 13.65 -20.41
CA LEU A 641 21.81 13.40 -19.15
C LEU A 641 23.30 13.66 -19.39
N ASN A 642 23.85 14.70 -18.78
CA ASN A 642 25.25 15.08 -18.86
C ASN A 642 25.95 14.76 -17.55
N PHE A 643 26.81 13.75 -17.52
CA PHE A 643 27.57 13.29 -16.35
C PHE A 643 28.91 14.06 -16.26
N GLU A 644 28.87 15.21 -15.62
CA GLU A 644 30.07 16.04 -15.42
C GLU A 644 31.00 15.50 -14.33
N GLY A 645 32.29 15.65 -14.56
CA GLY A 645 33.30 15.36 -13.55
C GLY A 645 33.82 13.93 -13.54
N LEU A 646 33.45 13.08 -14.48
CA LEU A 646 34.09 11.79 -14.68
C LEU A 646 35.59 12.00 -14.96
N LYS A 647 36.47 11.12 -14.44
CA LYS A 647 37.88 11.11 -14.78
C LYS A 647 38.08 10.57 -16.20
N LYS A 648 39.19 10.89 -16.87
CA LYS A 648 39.45 10.39 -18.22
C LYS A 648 39.45 8.84 -18.33
N GLN A 649 39.77 8.15 -17.24
CA GLN A 649 39.75 6.70 -17.17
C GLN A 649 38.35 6.12 -16.84
N ASP A 650 37.44 6.93 -16.31
CA ASP A 650 36.09 6.47 -15.96
C ASP A 650 35.28 6.38 -17.25
N VAL A 651 34.91 5.19 -17.65
CA VAL A 651 34.05 4.94 -18.82
C VAL A 651 32.71 4.48 -18.33
N LEU A 652 31.65 5.14 -18.79
CA LEU A 652 30.29 4.65 -18.57
C LEU A 652 30.00 3.53 -19.56
N SER A 653 29.57 2.40 -19.07
CA SER A 653 29.09 1.32 -19.93
C SER A 653 27.63 1.56 -20.32
N ASN A 654 27.21 0.94 -21.41
CA ASN A 654 25.81 0.81 -21.76
C ASN A 654 25.02 0.31 -20.53
N GLY A 655 23.85 0.87 -20.31
CA GLY A 655 23.04 0.59 -19.16
C GLY A 655 21.65 0.12 -19.54
N CYS A 656 20.72 0.35 -18.65
CA CYS A 656 19.30 0.09 -18.90
C CYS A 656 18.42 1.29 -18.51
N CYS A 657 17.25 1.34 -19.14
CA CYS A 657 16.16 2.24 -18.77
C CYS A 657 14.97 1.40 -18.35
N ILE A 658 14.45 1.65 -17.15
CA ILE A 658 13.22 1.03 -16.66
C ILE A 658 12.13 2.09 -16.70
N LYS A 659 11.09 1.87 -17.52
CA LYS A 659 9.98 2.81 -17.70
C LYS A 659 8.69 2.25 -17.10
N LEU A 660 7.97 3.10 -16.39
CA LEU A 660 6.57 2.90 -16.03
C LEU A 660 5.74 3.95 -16.78
N ARG A 661 4.79 3.51 -17.61
CA ARG A 661 4.03 4.39 -18.48
C ARG A 661 2.64 3.86 -18.79
N SER A 662 1.67 4.77 -18.87
CA SER A 662 0.36 4.56 -19.46
C SER A 662 -0.07 5.78 -20.28
N LEU A 663 -0.77 5.56 -21.38
CA LEU A 663 -1.45 6.62 -22.13
C LEU A 663 -2.81 6.97 -21.53
N ASP A 664 -3.42 6.00 -20.86
CA ASP A 664 -4.65 6.19 -20.10
C ASP A 664 -4.28 6.50 -18.64
N LEU A 665 -4.44 7.76 -18.25
CA LEU A 665 -4.08 8.25 -16.93
C LEU A 665 -5.00 7.75 -15.82
N ASP A 666 -6.22 7.35 -16.16
CA ASP A 666 -7.22 6.82 -15.22
C ASP A 666 -7.10 5.31 -15.02
N LYS A 667 -6.24 4.63 -15.80
CA LYS A 667 -6.06 3.19 -15.70
C LYS A 667 -5.19 2.81 -14.52
N ASP A 668 -5.50 1.67 -13.89
CA ASP A 668 -4.63 0.95 -12.96
C ASP A 668 -4.67 -0.55 -13.26
N ASN A 669 -3.85 -1.32 -12.55
CA ASN A 669 -3.93 -2.76 -12.54
C ASN A 669 -5.14 -3.23 -11.73
N THR A 670 -5.78 -4.30 -12.16
CA THR A 670 -6.93 -4.94 -11.50
C THR A 670 -6.69 -6.44 -11.33
N LEU A 671 -7.51 -7.11 -10.53
CA LEU A 671 -7.40 -8.58 -10.39
C LEU A 671 -7.60 -9.30 -11.73
N GLU A 672 -8.41 -8.75 -12.64
CA GLU A 672 -8.62 -9.29 -13.99
C GLU A 672 -7.48 -8.96 -14.96
N GLN A 673 -6.77 -7.83 -14.73
CA GLN A 673 -5.65 -7.36 -15.54
C GLN A 673 -4.47 -6.95 -14.64
N PRO A 674 -3.84 -7.90 -13.94
CA PRO A 674 -2.85 -7.57 -12.89
C PRO A 674 -1.52 -7.03 -13.43
N PHE A 675 -1.28 -7.13 -14.74
CA PHE A 675 -0.05 -6.71 -15.41
C PHE A 675 -0.32 -5.71 -16.56
N ALA A 676 -1.43 -4.97 -16.50
CA ALA A 676 -1.78 -4.00 -17.55
C ALA A 676 -0.76 -2.84 -17.64
N ILE A 677 -0.22 -2.42 -16.48
CA ILE A 677 0.80 -1.37 -16.39
C ILE A 677 1.88 -1.86 -15.45
N VAL A 678 3.03 -2.25 -15.99
CA VAL A 678 4.19 -2.75 -15.25
C VAL A 678 5.47 -2.12 -15.75
N PRO A 679 6.53 -2.03 -14.94
CA PRO A 679 7.82 -1.54 -15.39
C PRO A 679 8.36 -2.34 -16.59
N GLN A 680 8.86 -1.62 -17.61
CA GLN A 680 9.48 -2.20 -18.80
C GLN A 680 10.95 -1.82 -18.84
N GLU A 681 11.83 -2.81 -18.83
CA GLU A 681 13.27 -2.60 -18.92
C GLU A 681 13.75 -2.73 -20.37
N THR A 682 14.56 -1.77 -20.79
CA THR A 682 15.18 -1.74 -22.12
C THR A 682 16.66 -1.37 -22.01
N PRO A 683 17.55 -1.97 -22.81
CA PRO A 683 18.95 -1.55 -22.86
C PRO A 683 19.09 -0.15 -23.45
N VAL A 684 20.05 0.63 -22.96
CA VAL A 684 20.40 1.95 -23.48
C VAL A 684 21.90 2.04 -23.70
N SER A 685 22.32 2.76 -24.74
CA SER A 685 23.71 3.01 -25.07
C SER A 685 24.07 4.45 -24.75
N ILE A 686 25.26 4.65 -24.15
CA ILE A 686 25.77 5.97 -23.82
C ILE A 686 27.05 6.25 -24.59
N GLU A 687 27.21 7.46 -25.09
CA GLU A 687 28.42 7.95 -25.77
C GLU A 687 29.22 8.86 -24.85
N GLY A 688 30.37 8.38 -24.40
CA GLY A 688 31.22 9.11 -23.46
C GLY A 688 30.53 9.32 -22.10
N ASN A 689 30.22 10.58 -21.78
CA ASN A 689 29.56 10.99 -20.57
C ASN A 689 28.18 11.64 -20.80
N VAL A 690 27.64 11.50 -22.01
CA VAL A 690 26.36 12.11 -22.38
C VAL A 690 25.39 11.05 -22.91
N PHE A 691 24.17 11.07 -22.43
CA PHE A 691 23.06 10.24 -22.92
C PHE A 691 21.88 11.12 -23.30
N THR A 692 21.46 11.03 -24.53
CA THR A 692 20.32 11.79 -25.05
C THR A 692 19.19 10.87 -25.47
N THR A 693 17.97 11.21 -25.11
CA THR A 693 16.76 10.45 -25.44
C THR A 693 15.52 11.36 -25.46
N GLU A 694 14.46 10.85 -26.03
CA GLU A 694 13.13 11.41 -25.92
C GLU A 694 12.37 10.69 -24.80
N LEU A 695 11.92 11.45 -23.80
CA LEU A 695 11.08 10.93 -22.73
C LEU A 695 9.61 11.19 -23.10
N GLU A 696 8.89 10.11 -23.35
CA GLU A 696 7.49 10.17 -23.76
C GLU A 696 6.62 10.89 -22.73
N PRO A 697 5.41 11.36 -23.13
CA PRO A 697 4.46 11.98 -22.21
C PRO A 697 4.12 11.05 -21.05
N THR A 698 3.85 11.63 -19.89
CA THR A 698 3.34 10.91 -18.73
C THR A 698 4.15 9.66 -18.39
N THR A 699 5.48 9.77 -18.31
CA THR A 699 6.39 8.65 -18.11
C THR A 699 7.25 8.84 -16.86
N PHE A 700 7.37 7.82 -16.04
CA PHE A 700 8.42 7.70 -15.03
C PHE A 700 9.51 6.74 -15.54
N ALA A 701 10.76 7.20 -15.55
CA ALA A 701 11.92 6.45 -16.04
C ALA A 701 13.07 6.42 -15.03
N VAL A 702 13.72 5.26 -14.92
CA VAL A 702 14.94 5.05 -14.13
C VAL A 702 16.05 4.63 -15.09
N TYR A 703 17.06 5.48 -15.25
CA TYR A 703 18.25 5.22 -16.08
C TYR A 703 19.40 4.76 -15.19
N LYS A 704 20.07 3.68 -15.56
CA LYS A 704 21.22 3.12 -14.84
C LYS A 704 22.42 2.95 -15.76
N PHE A 705 23.59 3.40 -15.32
CA PHE A 705 24.85 3.26 -16.04
C PHE A 705 25.93 2.77 -15.08
N THR A 706 26.64 1.72 -15.45
CA THR A 706 27.74 1.23 -14.64
C THR A 706 29.00 2.01 -14.98
N LYS A 707 29.70 2.50 -13.97
CA LYS A 707 31.00 3.14 -14.09
C LYS A 707 32.09 2.08 -14.05
N LYS A 708 32.92 1.98 -15.13
CA LYS A 708 34.07 1.06 -15.24
C LYS A 708 35.36 1.78 -14.95
#